data_f0b1a6ceac00012b897533ce12bdc601
#
_entry.id   f0b1a6ceac00012b897533ce12bdc601
#
_cell.length_a   1.000
_cell.length_b   1.000
_cell.length_c   1.000
_cell.angle_alpha   90.00
_cell.angle_beta   90.00
_cell.angle_gamma   90.00
#
_symmetry.space_group_name_H-M   'P 1'
#
loop_
_entity.id
_entity.type
_entity.pdbx_description
1 polymer ?
#
loop_
_entity_poly.entity_id
_entity_poly.type
_entity_poly.pdbx_seq_one_letter_code
_entity_poly.pdbx_strand_id
1 'polypeptide(L)'
;MGLSTGLDRTLIAAITPYFLEKGRLWFQENFATILQARTTQPFFREHTLLLEKGQALPLTEFLRKLDELGYEKVFEVRDPGEFARQGGLVTVFPLNLGNAVRIEFMGNRVEEMERLPVTAEEDVSYAVLKKRLQSEKAFSDPTGVKEGDYLVHLDHGVARLGGTEEIGGHPYYVLQYAAGDKLFLPKGLERKLSLYVGFTEPRISRLGSPFWVKTKRRIREEVEKLARELLALYAKREISLRPPYGSAGELSLKITDTFPFEETPDQLQALRDIEQDLAKEEPMDRIVVGDVGFGKTEIALRTMVRAAEQGYQAALLCPTTILAYQHAQNFRERLKGLPLRVALLSRLQNAKEKARALEEIRLGEADIIIGTHRLLSSDLAFCNLGLLVIDDEQRFGVKQKEKLRQMRSSLDVLALSATPIPRTLYMSLSSLKGMSMVQTPPQGRFPVEISVEKRNSKRIQEAIKRELARGGQAYYLHNRVGTIAATKASLQKLVPKAAIGIVHGRLSERELIFVMDGFREGKYDILLATTIIENGLDIPRVNTLVVEDATKLGLAQAYQVRGRIGRAGATSFAYFLHGTKLTDKARLRLQALKESGDLGSGYRLALRDLEIRGAGNILGKEQSGSVNAVGLNLYCQMLAEAVEKVKNRTT
;
A
#
# COMPACT_ATOMS: atom_id res chain seq x y z
N MET A 1 45.35 -0.72 35.40
CA MET A 1 44.28 -1.04 36.35
C MET A 1 43.08 -1.48 35.55
N GLY A 2 42.80 -2.79 35.49
CA GLY A 2 41.66 -3.33 34.75
C GLY A 2 40.37 -2.93 35.46
N LEU A 3 39.53 -2.17 34.81
CA LEU A 3 38.17 -1.92 35.26
C LEU A 3 37.44 -3.27 35.34
N SER A 4 36.99 -3.67 36.52
CA SER A 4 36.11 -4.82 36.72
C SER A 4 34.88 -4.66 35.84
N THR A 5 34.73 -5.48 34.80
CA THR A 5 33.57 -5.50 33.90
C THR A 5 32.39 -6.25 34.50
N GLY A 6 32.55 -6.88 35.67
CA GLY A 6 31.53 -7.66 36.35
C GLY A 6 30.43 -6.78 36.96
N LEU A 7 29.20 -7.25 36.84
CA LEU A 7 27.99 -6.64 37.40
C LEU A 7 27.40 -7.55 38.48
N ASP A 8 27.20 -7.03 39.69
CA ASP A 8 26.51 -7.78 40.74
C ASP A 8 24.99 -7.81 40.54
N ARG A 9 24.44 -6.76 39.92
CA ARG A 9 23.03 -6.66 39.58
C ARG A 9 22.78 -5.81 38.32
N THR A 10 21.75 -6.13 37.60
CA THR A 10 21.32 -5.36 36.42
C THR A 10 19.80 -5.31 36.33
N LEU A 11 19.27 -4.18 35.86
CA LEU A 11 17.85 -3.98 35.56
C LEU A 11 17.67 -4.00 34.05
N ILE A 12 16.68 -4.75 33.57
CA ILE A 12 16.26 -4.80 32.16
C ILE A 12 14.86 -4.23 32.09
N ALA A 13 14.66 -3.13 31.37
CA ALA A 13 13.37 -2.47 31.19
C ALA A 13 12.68 -2.98 29.94
N ALA A 14 11.34 -3.10 29.97
CA ALA A 14 10.52 -3.49 28.82
C ALA A 14 10.53 -2.45 27.71
N ILE A 15 10.38 -2.89 26.48
CA ILE A 15 10.22 -2.02 25.31
C ILE A 15 8.77 -1.55 25.26
N THR A 16 8.48 -0.42 25.92
CA THR A 16 7.15 0.20 25.98
C THR A 16 7.23 1.67 25.59
N PRO A 17 6.14 2.28 25.07
CA PRO A 17 6.11 3.71 24.78
C PRO A 17 6.53 4.56 26.00
N TYR A 18 6.06 4.19 27.19
CA TYR A 18 6.40 4.89 28.44
C TYR A 18 7.90 4.92 28.70
N PHE A 19 8.60 3.79 28.59
CA PHE A 19 10.04 3.74 28.87
C PHE A 19 10.88 4.35 27.73
N LEU A 20 10.40 4.28 26.47
CA LEU A 20 11.05 4.94 25.34
C LEU A 20 10.99 6.48 25.42
N GLU A 21 10.00 7.04 26.12
CA GLU A 21 9.90 8.49 26.34
C GLU A 21 10.81 8.98 27.46
N LYS A 22 11.27 8.10 28.37
CA LYS A 22 12.05 8.49 29.55
C LYS A 22 13.56 8.64 29.29
N GLY A 23 14.12 7.88 28.36
CA GLY A 23 15.56 7.89 28.08
C GLY A 23 16.42 7.21 29.13
N ARG A 24 17.70 6.98 28.81
CA ARG A 24 18.65 6.24 29.69
C ARG A 24 18.98 6.99 30.96
N LEU A 25 19.13 8.31 30.88
CA LEU A 25 19.47 9.14 32.03
C LEU A 25 18.44 9.02 33.15
N TRP A 26 17.17 9.03 32.79
CA TRP A 26 16.06 8.86 33.72
C TRP A 26 16.15 7.55 34.51
N PHE A 27 16.54 6.44 33.87
CA PHE A 27 16.71 5.16 34.57
C PHE A 27 17.87 5.19 35.54
N GLN A 28 18.95 5.89 35.23
CA GLN A 28 20.11 6.03 36.13
C GLN A 28 19.73 6.85 37.34
N GLU A 29 19.05 7.99 37.16
CA GLU A 29 18.63 8.88 38.24
C GLU A 29 17.55 8.26 39.15
N ASN A 30 16.67 7.42 38.57
CA ASN A 30 15.53 6.86 39.29
C ASN A 30 15.70 5.38 39.65
N PHE A 31 16.91 4.82 39.58
CA PHE A 31 17.13 3.39 39.79
C PHE A 31 16.59 2.89 41.14
N ALA A 32 16.88 3.58 42.24
CA ALA A 32 16.41 3.23 43.58
C ALA A 32 14.88 3.32 43.69
N THR A 33 14.29 4.36 43.11
CA THR A 33 12.84 4.58 43.09
C THR A 33 12.13 3.48 42.28
N ILE A 34 12.71 3.05 41.14
CA ILE A 34 12.16 1.94 40.33
C ILE A 34 12.21 0.64 41.15
N LEU A 35 13.28 0.34 41.85
CA LEU A 35 13.38 -0.85 42.71
C LEU A 35 12.29 -0.86 43.79
N GLN A 36 12.03 0.27 44.43
CA GLN A 36 10.95 0.41 45.39
C GLN A 36 9.59 0.27 44.75
N ALA A 37 9.37 0.92 43.61
CA ALA A 37 8.12 0.85 42.86
C ALA A 37 7.79 -0.58 42.38
N ARG A 38 8.78 -1.42 42.11
CA ARG A 38 8.57 -2.83 41.74
C ARG A 38 7.87 -3.63 42.84
N THR A 39 8.06 -3.27 44.11
CA THR A 39 7.42 -3.95 45.25
C THR A 39 5.97 -3.50 45.46
N THR A 40 5.62 -2.26 45.07
CA THR A 40 4.34 -1.62 45.37
C THR A 40 3.42 -1.46 44.15
N GLN A 41 4.00 -1.35 42.95
CA GLN A 41 3.26 -1.06 41.73
C GLN A 41 3.35 -2.20 40.69
N PRO A 42 2.24 -2.81 40.28
CA PRO A 42 2.20 -3.89 39.28
C PRO A 42 2.91 -3.53 37.97
N PHE A 43 2.76 -2.30 37.49
CA PHE A 43 3.37 -1.84 36.26
C PHE A 43 4.88 -2.03 36.23
N PHE A 44 5.61 -1.55 37.27
CA PHE A 44 7.07 -1.70 37.31
C PHE A 44 7.51 -3.15 37.53
N ARG A 45 6.72 -3.94 38.28
CA ARG A 45 6.99 -5.36 38.49
C ARG A 45 6.88 -6.16 37.19
N GLU A 46 5.91 -5.86 36.37
CA GLU A 46 5.63 -6.57 35.11
C GLU A 46 6.52 -6.11 33.95
N HIS A 47 6.91 -4.82 33.94
CA HIS A 47 7.66 -4.21 32.85
C HIS A 47 9.15 -3.99 33.14
N THR A 48 9.68 -4.55 34.23
CA THR A 48 11.11 -4.56 34.53
C THR A 48 11.55 -5.91 35.08
N LEU A 49 12.75 -6.34 34.74
CA LEU A 49 13.39 -7.54 35.24
C LEU A 49 14.67 -7.16 35.95
N LEU A 50 14.76 -7.47 37.22
CA LEU A 50 16.00 -7.33 38.02
C LEU A 50 16.71 -8.67 38.04
N LEU A 51 17.98 -8.67 37.69
CA LEU A 51 18.89 -9.80 37.80
C LEU A 51 19.97 -9.50 38.81
N GLU A 52 20.28 -10.52 39.62
CA GLU A 52 21.35 -10.47 40.60
C GLU A 52 22.26 -11.70 40.45
N LYS A 53 23.56 -11.52 40.66
CA LYS A 53 24.51 -12.62 40.66
C LYS A 53 24.13 -13.65 41.73
N GLY A 54 24.14 -14.93 41.37
CA GLY A 54 23.72 -16.02 42.24
C GLY A 54 22.21 -16.25 42.32
N GLN A 55 21.38 -15.42 41.66
CA GLN A 55 19.94 -15.55 41.67
C GLN A 55 19.49 -16.89 41.05
N ALA A 56 18.58 -17.58 41.72
CA ALA A 56 17.93 -18.76 41.17
C ALA A 56 16.87 -18.32 40.16
N LEU A 57 17.16 -18.53 38.89
CA LEU A 57 16.27 -18.20 37.76
C LEU A 57 16.51 -19.21 36.63
N PRO A 58 15.52 -20.07 36.26
CA PRO A 58 15.67 -20.96 35.13
C PRO A 58 15.90 -20.20 33.84
N LEU A 59 16.87 -20.65 33.02
CA LEU A 59 17.19 -20.03 31.74
C LEU A 59 15.94 -19.90 30.84
N THR A 60 15.06 -20.91 30.82
CA THR A 60 13.82 -20.88 30.06
C THR A 60 12.87 -19.79 30.55
N GLU A 61 12.79 -19.53 31.84
CA GLU A 61 11.99 -18.47 32.41
C GLU A 61 12.58 -17.09 32.07
N PHE A 62 13.90 -16.95 32.15
CA PHE A 62 14.58 -15.74 31.75
C PHE A 62 14.32 -15.37 30.29
N LEU A 63 14.46 -16.33 29.38
CA LEU A 63 14.18 -16.11 27.96
C LEU A 63 12.71 -15.74 27.70
N ARG A 64 11.78 -16.39 28.42
CA ARG A 64 10.36 -16.03 28.35
C ARG A 64 10.12 -14.59 28.84
N LYS A 65 10.76 -14.19 29.93
CA LYS A 65 10.69 -12.82 30.45
C LYS A 65 11.22 -11.80 29.45
N LEU A 66 12.33 -12.06 28.76
CA LEU A 66 12.83 -11.18 27.71
C LEU A 66 11.82 -11.03 26.57
N ASP A 67 11.16 -12.12 26.19
CA ASP A 67 10.09 -12.11 25.21
C ASP A 67 8.89 -11.26 25.66
N GLU A 68 8.44 -11.42 26.91
CA GLU A 68 7.34 -10.64 27.51
C GLU A 68 7.69 -9.14 27.58
N LEU A 69 8.96 -8.81 27.85
CA LEU A 69 9.47 -7.44 27.87
C LEU A 69 9.64 -6.82 26.47
N GLY A 70 9.42 -7.59 25.39
CA GLY A 70 9.45 -7.09 24.00
C GLY A 70 10.81 -7.19 23.31
N TYR A 71 11.78 -7.92 23.87
CA TYR A 71 13.11 -8.10 23.26
C TYR A 71 13.05 -9.06 22.09
N GLU A 72 13.82 -8.74 21.02
CA GLU A 72 13.91 -9.57 19.83
C GLU A 72 15.07 -10.55 19.91
N LYS A 73 14.79 -11.82 19.62
CA LYS A 73 15.83 -12.84 19.51
C LYS A 73 16.59 -12.73 18.19
N VAL A 74 17.90 -12.49 18.26
CA VAL A 74 18.80 -12.34 17.10
C VAL A 74 19.94 -13.37 17.16
N PHE A 75 20.73 -13.45 16.08
CA PHE A 75 21.94 -14.28 16.06
C PHE A 75 23.10 -13.59 16.78
N GLU A 76 23.24 -12.29 16.59
CA GLU A 76 24.27 -11.43 17.17
C GLU A 76 23.63 -10.11 17.61
N VAL A 77 23.83 -9.70 18.83
CA VAL A 77 23.27 -8.48 19.42
C VAL A 77 24.04 -7.25 18.92
N ARG A 78 23.32 -6.29 18.36
CA ARG A 78 23.90 -5.06 17.83
C ARG A 78 23.18 -3.80 18.31
N ASP A 79 21.87 -3.89 18.53
CA ASP A 79 21.03 -2.75 18.88
C ASP A 79 20.27 -2.99 20.21
N PRO A 80 19.91 -1.94 20.96
CA PRO A 80 19.04 -2.07 22.12
C PRO A 80 17.71 -2.76 21.79
N GLY A 81 17.24 -3.59 22.72
CA GLY A 81 16.04 -4.40 22.52
C GLY A 81 16.29 -5.74 21.84
N GLU A 82 17.55 -6.11 21.63
CA GLU A 82 17.93 -7.42 21.06
C GLU A 82 18.51 -8.33 22.14
N PHE A 83 18.34 -9.65 21.95
CA PHE A 83 19.07 -10.67 22.71
C PHE A 83 19.49 -11.86 21.84
N ALA A 84 20.61 -12.49 22.21
CA ALA A 84 21.11 -13.70 21.57
C ALA A 84 21.47 -14.75 22.62
N ARG A 85 21.31 -16.04 22.28
CA ARG A 85 21.65 -17.15 23.16
C ARG A 85 22.65 -18.08 22.49
N GLN A 86 23.69 -18.44 23.23
CA GLN A 86 24.69 -19.47 22.85
C GLN A 86 24.89 -20.44 24.01
N GLY A 87 24.18 -21.56 24.03
CA GLY A 87 24.22 -22.49 25.16
C GLY A 87 23.64 -21.89 26.46
N GLY A 88 24.44 -21.80 27.50
CA GLY A 88 24.11 -21.14 28.78
C GLY A 88 24.40 -19.64 28.81
N LEU A 89 25.01 -19.08 27.76
CA LEU A 89 25.31 -17.66 27.66
C LEU A 89 24.17 -16.94 26.98
N VAL A 90 23.68 -15.85 27.57
CA VAL A 90 22.70 -14.94 26.96
C VAL A 90 23.30 -13.54 26.92
N THR A 91 23.40 -12.99 25.73
CA THR A 91 23.72 -11.58 25.53
C THR A 91 22.44 -10.80 25.32
N VAL A 92 22.21 -9.75 26.07
CA VAL A 92 21.05 -8.86 25.92
C VAL A 92 21.52 -7.42 25.86
N PHE A 93 20.87 -6.59 25.05
CA PHE A 93 21.12 -5.15 25.05
C PHE A 93 19.89 -4.43 25.62
N PRO A 94 19.92 -4.15 26.96
CA PRO A 94 18.79 -3.51 27.61
C PRO A 94 18.55 -2.09 27.11
N LEU A 95 17.28 -1.71 26.99
CA LEU A 95 16.84 -0.38 26.58
C LEU A 95 17.43 0.72 27.46
N ASN A 96 17.48 0.45 28.77
CA ASN A 96 17.90 1.38 29.80
C ASN A 96 19.42 1.42 30.04
N LEU A 97 20.21 0.66 29.28
CA LEU A 97 21.66 0.64 29.37
C LEU A 97 22.32 1.10 28.06
N GLY A 98 23.50 1.74 28.18
CA GLY A 98 24.29 2.15 27.01
C GLY A 98 25.09 1.02 26.37
N ASN A 99 25.14 -0.15 26.99
CA ASN A 99 25.95 -1.30 26.57
C ASN A 99 25.14 -2.59 26.60
N ALA A 100 25.51 -3.55 25.76
CA ALA A 100 25.02 -4.91 25.87
C ALA A 100 25.61 -5.58 27.15
N VAL A 101 24.84 -6.50 27.72
CA VAL A 101 25.22 -7.28 28.90
C VAL A 101 25.25 -8.76 28.53
N ARG A 102 26.33 -9.45 28.84
CA ARG A 102 26.46 -10.90 28.78
C ARG A 102 26.12 -11.51 30.13
N ILE A 103 25.25 -12.50 30.13
CA ILE A 103 24.75 -13.18 31.33
C ILE A 103 25.05 -14.67 31.16
N GLU A 104 25.81 -15.24 32.09
CA GLU A 104 26.13 -16.66 32.12
C GLU A 104 25.23 -17.39 33.10
N PHE A 105 24.64 -18.49 32.65
CA PHE A 105 23.79 -19.36 33.44
C PHE A 105 24.49 -20.70 33.68
N MET A 106 24.64 -21.07 34.94
CA MET A 106 25.04 -22.41 35.33
C MET A 106 23.85 -23.15 35.94
N GLY A 107 23.27 -24.08 35.15
CA GLY A 107 22.01 -24.72 35.51
C GLY A 107 20.85 -23.71 35.55
N ASN A 108 20.25 -23.55 36.74
CA ASN A 108 19.14 -22.62 36.98
C ASN A 108 19.55 -21.38 37.76
N ARG A 109 20.84 -20.97 37.69
CA ARG A 109 21.36 -19.79 38.40
C ARG A 109 22.11 -18.85 37.47
N VAL A 110 22.03 -17.56 37.75
CA VAL A 110 22.86 -16.52 37.15
C VAL A 110 24.23 -16.59 37.78
N GLU A 111 25.23 -17.05 37.03
CA GLU A 111 26.60 -17.22 37.55
C GLU A 111 27.40 -15.93 37.45
N GLU A 112 27.38 -15.31 36.26
CA GLU A 112 28.13 -14.09 35.99
C GLU A 112 27.40 -13.15 35.06
N MET A 113 27.65 -11.85 35.24
CA MET A 113 27.14 -10.80 34.34
C MET A 113 28.28 -9.82 34.05
N GLU A 114 28.50 -9.53 32.76
CA GLU A 114 29.51 -8.56 32.32
C GLU A 114 29.00 -7.60 31.29
N ARG A 115 29.53 -6.36 31.28
CA ARG A 115 29.23 -5.39 30.21
C ARG A 115 30.11 -5.66 28.99
N LEU A 116 29.50 -5.65 27.82
CA LEU A 116 30.21 -5.77 26.56
C LEU A 116 30.49 -4.38 25.95
N PRO A 117 31.55 -4.25 25.11
CA PRO A 117 31.88 -2.98 24.45
C PRO A 117 30.91 -2.60 23.32
N VAL A 118 29.83 -3.34 23.14
CA VAL A 118 28.80 -3.04 22.14
C VAL A 118 27.98 -1.86 22.65
N THR A 119 28.09 -0.72 21.99
CA THR A 119 27.39 0.53 22.31
C THR A 119 26.54 0.98 21.12
N ALA A 120 25.45 1.71 21.39
CA ALA A 120 24.60 2.31 20.37
C ALA A 120 24.17 3.71 20.79
N GLU A 121 24.00 4.61 19.80
CA GLU A 121 23.46 5.94 20.03
C GLU A 121 22.00 5.84 20.49
N GLU A 122 21.64 6.64 21.50
CA GLU A 122 20.34 6.54 22.14
C GLU A 122 19.20 6.96 21.22
N ASP A 123 19.32 8.13 20.61
CA ASP A 123 18.26 8.72 19.78
C ASP A 123 17.93 7.84 18.58
N VAL A 124 18.95 7.34 17.89
CA VAL A 124 18.78 6.43 16.74
C VAL A 124 18.09 5.13 17.17
N SER A 125 18.56 4.54 18.28
CA SER A 125 18.01 3.28 18.77
C SER A 125 16.56 3.41 19.22
N TYR A 126 16.22 4.50 19.89
CA TYR A 126 14.87 4.74 20.39
C TYR A 126 13.88 5.05 19.28
N ALA A 127 14.29 5.79 18.24
CA ALA A 127 13.48 6.02 17.06
C ALA A 127 13.16 4.69 16.34
N VAL A 128 14.14 3.82 16.17
CA VAL A 128 13.97 2.49 15.58
C VAL A 128 13.02 1.62 16.42
N LEU A 129 13.20 1.57 17.74
CA LEU A 129 12.34 0.80 18.63
C LEU A 129 10.89 1.33 18.67
N LYS A 130 10.71 2.65 18.68
CA LYS A 130 9.37 3.28 18.61
C LYS A 130 8.67 2.91 17.32
N LYS A 131 9.36 2.96 16.19
CA LYS A 131 8.83 2.57 14.88
C LYS A 131 8.52 1.07 14.84
N ARG A 132 9.37 0.23 15.43
CA ARG A 132 9.15 -1.21 15.55
C ARG A 132 7.86 -1.51 16.32
N LEU A 133 7.62 -0.89 17.48
CA LEU A 133 6.38 -1.04 18.24
C LEU A 133 5.14 -0.63 17.43
N GLN A 134 5.24 0.48 16.68
CA GLN A 134 4.15 0.93 15.79
C GLN A 134 3.91 -0.06 14.66
N SER A 135 4.97 -0.58 14.04
CA SER A 135 4.88 -1.54 12.94
C SER A 135 4.39 -2.91 13.44
N GLU A 136 4.88 -3.43 14.56
CA GLU A 136 4.39 -4.67 15.16
C GLU A 136 2.87 -4.62 15.38
N LYS A 137 2.36 -3.52 15.95
CA LYS A 137 0.92 -3.32 16.16
C LYS A 137 0.14 -3.21 14.83
N ALA A 138 0.74 -2.63 13.80
CA ALA A 138 0.11 -2.43 12.50
C ALA A 138 0.14 -3.70 11.62
N PHE A 139 1.16 -4.54 11.78
CA PHE A 139 1.37 -5.74 10.98
C PHE A 139 0.86 -7.04 11.63
N SER A 140 0.61 -7.03 12.94
CA SER A 140 0.09 -8.17 13.71
C SER A 140 -1.41 -8.08 13.95
N ASP A 141 -2.22 -8.04 12.89
CA ASP A 141 -3.69 -8.12 13.02
C ASP A 141 -4.17 -9.56 12.77
N PRO A 142 -4.49 -10.34 13.82
CA PRO A 142 -4.98 -11.69 13.70
C PRO A 142 -6.50 -11.75 13.46
N THR A 143 -7.18 -10.61 13.23
CA THR A 143 -8.63 -10.60 12.99
C THR A 143 -8.96 -11.30 11.69
N GLY A 144 -9.78 -12.37 11.78
CA GLY A 144 -10.20 -13.16 10.62
C GLY A 144 -9.35 -14.39 10.29
N VAL A 145 -8.35 -14.73 11.12
CA VAL A 145 -7.56 -15.97 10.96
C VAL A 145 -8.39 -17.20 11.30
N LYS A 146 -8.32 -18.20 10.44
CA LYS A 146 -9.03 -19.47 10.58
C LYS A 146 -8.07 -20.62 10.85
N GLU A 147 -8.56 -21.67 11.51
CA GLU A 147 -7.81 -22.91 11.63
C GLU A 147 -7.38 -23.42 10.24
N GLY A 148 -6.12 -23.79 10.12
CA GLY A 148 -5.50 -24.19 8.87
C GLY A 148 -4.74 -23.10 8.13
N ASP A 149 -4.88 -21.83 8.51
CA ASP A 149 -4.13 -20.72 7.91
C ASP A 149 -2.65 -20.79 8.28
N TYR A 150 -1.81 -20.28 7.37
CA TYR A 150 -0.38 -20.15 7.63
C TYR A 150 -0.10 -18.83 8.34
N LEU A 151 0.62 -18.92 9.46
CA LEU A 151 1.07 -17.79 10.26
C LEU A 151 2.58 -17.74 10.30
N VAL A 152 3.12 -16.54 10.45
CA VAL A 152 4.54 -16.29 10.68
C VAL A 152 4.74 -15.88 12.13
N HIS A 153 5.45 -16.71 12.90
CA HIS A 153 5.93 -16.34 14.21
C HIS A 153 7.29 -15.64 14.08
N LEU A 154 7.43 -14.47 14.66
CA LEU A 154 8.63 -13.63 14.52
C LEU A 154 9.94 -14.37 14.83
N ASP A 155 9.96 -15.26 15.84
CA ASP A 155 11.15 -15.97 16.30
C ASP A 155 11.27 -17.41 15.77
N HIS A 156 10.17 -18.04 15.37
CA HIS A 156 10.13 -19.46 15.04
C HIS A 156 9.77 -19.76 13.56
N GLY A 157 9.37 -18.73 12.80
CA GLY A 157 9.08 -18.85 11.38
C GLY A 157 7.67 -19.28 11.06
N VAL A 158 7.49 -19.85 9.89
CA VAL A 158 6.17 -20.18 9.33
C VAL A 158 5.62 -21.43 9.99
N ALA A 159 4.38 -21.35 10.46
CA ALA A 159 3.61 -22.44 11.05
C ALA A 159 2.18 -22.45 10.50
N ARG A 160 1.45 -23.52 10.73
CA ARG A 160 0.02 -23.63 10.45
C ARG A 160 -0.78 -23.46 11.73
N LEU A 161 -1.86 -22.69 11.72
CA LEU A 161 -2.73 -22.59 12.88
C LEU A 161 -3.53 -23.89 13.06
N GLY A 162 -3.37 -24.52 14.21
CA GLY A 162 -4.09 -25.73 14.62
C GLY A 162 -5.28 -25.47 15.54
N GLY A 163 -5.68 -24.19 15.68
CA GLY A 163 -6.79 -23.80 16.55
C GLY A 163 -6.34 -23.13 17.84
N THR A 164 -7.22 -23.15 18.84
CA THR A 164 -6.95 -22.63 20.19
C THR A 164 -7.20 -23.75 21.21
N GLU A 165 -6.31 -23.90 22.18
CA GLU A 165 -6.42 -24.84 23.30
C GLU A 165 -6.34 -24.11 24.64
N GLU A 166 -7.03 -24.61 25.64
CA GLU A 166 -7.00 -24.09 27.01
C GLU A 166 -6.06 -24.95 27.87
N ILE A 167 -5.02 -24.33 28.43
CA ILE A 167 -4.03 -25.02 29.25
C ILE A 167 -3.92 -24.29 30.59
N GLY A 168 -4.26 -24.99 31.68
CA GLY A 168 -4.21 -24.40 33.04
C GLY A 168 -5.15 -23.21 33.23
N GLY A 169 -6.30 -23.17 32.52
CA GLY A 169 -7.26 -22.06 32.60
C GLY A 169 -6.88 -20.82 31.74
N HIS A 170 -5.83 -20.93 30.93
CA HIS A 170 -5.41 -19.87 30.01
C HIS A 170 -5.53 -20.30 28.55
N PRO A 171 -6.05 -19.45 27.66
CA PRO A 171 -6.18 -19.77 26.23
C PRO A 171 -4.87 -19.56 25.48
N TYR A 172 -4.53 -20.53 24.60
CA TYR A 172 -3.35 -20.52 23.74
C TYR A 172 -3.73 -20.72 22.28
N TYR A 173 -2.99 -20.08 21.38
CA TYR A 173 -2.96 -20.43 19.97
C TYR A 173 -2.03 -21.63 19.77
N VAL A 174 -2.49 -22.66 19.07
CA VAL A 174 -1.67 -23.83 18.74
C VAL A 174 -1.08 -23.66 17.35
N LEU A 175 0.22 -23.52 17.27
CA LEU A 175 0.96 -23.40 16.03
C LEU A 175 1.63 -24.73 15.70
N GLN A 176 1.29 -25.31 14.55
CA GLN A 176 1.83 -26.58 14.07
C GLN A 176 3.03 -26.32 13.17
N TYR A 177 4.16 -26.90 13.52
CA TYR A 177 5.43 -26.83 12.80
C TYR A 177 5.75 -28.12 12.07
N ALA A 178 6.83 -28.12 11.26
CA ALA A 178 7.31 -29.32 10.59
C ALA A 178 7.71 -30.41 11.60
N ALA A 179 7.67 -31.67 11.16
CA ALA A 179 7.95 -32.87 11.98
C ALA A 179 6.98 -33.10 13.17
N GLY A 180 5.78 -32.45 13.15
CA GLY A 180 4.78 -32.61 14.19
C GLY A 180 5.01 -31.75 15.44
N ASP A 181 6.00 -30.88 15.43
CA ASP A 181 6.26 -29.97 16.54
C ASP A 181 5.09 -28.98 16.72
N LYS A 182 4.75 -28.68 17.98
CA LYS A 182 3.71 -27.70 18.33
C LYS A 182 4.29 -26.60 19.22
N LEU A 183 3.87 -25.35 18.96
CA LEU A 183 4.14 -24.22 19.85
C LEU A 183 2.81 -23.69 20.38
N PHE A 184 2.71 -23.56 21.68
CA PHE A 184 1.58 -22.96 22.37
C PHE A 184 1.89 -21.49 22.66
N LEU A 185 1.24 -20.58 21.98
CA LEU A 185 1.42 -19.14 22.16
C LEU A 185 0.29 -18.59 23.02
N PRO A 186 0.57 -17.99 24.19
CA PRO A 186 -0.45 -17.38 25.04
C PRO A 186 -1.22 -16.30 24.27
N LYS A 187 -2.54 -16.21 24.44
CA LYS A 187 -3.29 -15.03 24.03
C LYS A 187 -2.74 -13.80 24.76
N GLY A 188 -2.49 -12.70 24.01
CA GLY A 188 -1.77 -11.50 24.48
C GLY A 188 -0.38 -11.34 23.84
N LEU A 189 0.16 -12.39 23.21
CA LEU A 189 1.40 -12.31 22.43
C LEU A 189 1.17 -12.31 20.90
N GLU A 190 -0.05 -11.94 20.46
CA GLU A 190 -0.42 -11.85 19.03
C GLU A 190 0.50 -10.93 18.24
N ARG A 191 1.16 -9.96 18.90
CA ARG A 191 2.17 -9.10 18.27
C ARG A 191 3.33 -9.87 17.63
N LYS A 192 3.58 -11.11 18.05
CA LYS A 192 4.59 -12.00 17.47
C LYS A 192 4.08 -12.81 16.28
N LEU A 193 2.79 -12.72 15.98
CA LEU A 193 2.17 -13.42 14.86
C LEU A 193 1.78 -12.44 13.76
N SER A 194 1.97 -12.85 12.53
CA SER A 194 1.38 -12.20 11.37
C SER A 194 0.83 -13.25 10.42
N LEU A 195 -0.23 -12.90 9.68
CA LEU A 195 -0.73 -13.77 8.62
C LEU A 195 0.36 -13.93 7.56
N TYR A 196 0.66 -15.17 7.19
CA TYR A 196 1.57 -15.42 6.08
C TYR A 196 0.89 -15.02 4.78
N VAL A 197 1.42 -14.01 4.12
CA VAL A 197 1.04 -13.59 2.78
C VAL A 197 2.26 -13.81 1.89
N GLY A 198 2.25 -14.89 1.15
CA GLY A 198 3.31 -15.27 0.23
C GLY A 198 2.77 -15.66 -1.14
N PHE A 199 3.66 -15.91 -2.10
CA PHE A 199 3.31 -16.15 -3.51
C PHE A 199 3.24 -17.64 -3.86
N THR A 200 3.71 -18.47 -2.95
CA THR A 200 3.68 -19.92 -3.01
C THR A 200 3.32 -20.46 -1.64
N GLU A 201 2.85 -21.69 -1.60
CA GLU A 201 2.65 -22.38 -0.33
C GLU A 201 3.96 -22.38 0.46
N PRO A 202 3.94 -21.89 1.73
CA PRO A 202 5.17 -21.72 2.48
C PRO A 202 5.75 -23.07 2.90
N ARG A 203 7.07 -23.10 3.01
CA ARG A 203 7.72 -24.21 3.70
C ARG A 203 7.57 -23.99 5.20
N ILE A 204 6.82 -24.88 5.86
CA ILE A 204 6.64 -24.85 7.32
C ILE A 204 8.01 -24.99 7.98
N SER A 205 8.28 -24.11 8.94
CA SER A 205 9.56 -24.08 9.67
C SER A 205 9.64 -25.26 10.66
N ARG A 206 10.86 -25.58 11.10
CA ARG A 206 11.11 -26.54 12.18
C ARG A 206 11.51 -25.80 13.45
N LEU A 207 10.88 -26.11 14.56
CA LEU A 207 11.22 -25.52 15.87
C LEU A 207 12.67 -25.82 16.25
N GLY A 208 13.36 -24.83 16.84
CA GLY A 208 14.76 -24.97 17.27
C GLY A 208 15.79 -24.99 16.13
N SER A 209 15.37 -24.95 14.85
CA SER A 209 16.30 -24.92 13.72
C SER A 209 16.95 -23.54 13.58
N PRO A 210 18.28 -23.47 13.37
CA PRO A 210 18.96 -22.19 13.08
C PRO A 210 18.62 -21.62 11.70
N PHE A 211 17.87 -22.36 10.87
CA PHE A 211 17.53 -21.97 9.51
C PHE A 211 16.71 -20.67 9.48
N TRP A 212 15.71 -20.53 10.38
CA TRP A 212 14.88 -19.32 10.45
C TRP A 212 15.71 -18.07 10.78
N VAL A 213 16.54 -18.16 11.79
CA VAL A 213 17.44 -17.05 12.21
C VAL A 213 18.37 -16.64 11.07
N LYS A 214 18.96 -17.62 10.34
CA LYS A 214 19.81 -17.36 9.17
C LYS A 214 19.01 -16.70 8.04
N THR A 215 17.78 -17.15 7.80
CA THR A 215 16.89 -16.58 6.78
C THR A 215 16.55 -15.13 7.10
N LYS A 216 16.12 -14.84 8.34
CA LYS A 216 15.84 -13.46 8.79
C LYS A 216 17.07 -12.55 8.62
N ARG A 217 18.25 -13.03 9.03
CA ARG A 217 19.50 -12.25 8.90
C ARG A 217 19.79 -11.89 7.46
N ARG A 218 19.76 -12.88 6.55
CA ARG A 218 19.98 -12.64 5.11
C ARG A 218 19.01 -11.60 4.56
N ILE A 219 17.72 -11.75 4.86
CA ILE A 219 16.68 -10.82 4.38
C ILE A 219 16.88 -9.43 5.00
N ARG A 220 17.27 -9.32 6.26
CA ARG A 220 17.61 -8.03 6.91
C ARG A 220 18.74 -7.32 6.18
N GLU A 221 19.81 -8.03 5.81
CA GLU A 221 20.92 -7.46 5.03
C GLU A 221 20.47 -7.00 3.62
N GLU A 222 19.63 -7.80 2.92
CA GLU A 222 19.05 -7.43 1.63
C GLU A 222 18.15 -6.18 1.73
N VAL A 223 17.32 -6.11 2.75
CA VAL A 223 16.39 -5.00 3.00
C VAL A 223 17.14 -3.73 3.41
N GLU A 224 18.22 -3.83 4.20
CA GLU A 224 19.08 -2.69 4.54
C GLU A 224 19.78 -2.12 3.30
N LYS A 225 20.23 -2.98 2.37
CA LYS A 225 20.79 -2.53 1.08
C LYS A 225 19.73 -1.79 0.26
N LEU A 226 18.52 -2.35 0.14
CA LEU A 226 17.40 -1.71 -0.55
C LEU A 226 17.03 -0.36 0.08
N ALA A 227 17.00 -0.28 1.42
CA ALA A 227 16.72 0.96 2.14
C ALA A 227 17.76 2.04 1.82
N ARG A 228 19.05 1.70 1.78
CA ARG A 228 20.12 2.65 1.38
C ARG A 228 19.97 3.11 -0.05
N GLU A 229 19.67 2.22 -0.99
CA GLU A 229 19.42 2.57 -2.39
C GLU A 229 18.23 3.52 -2.54
N LEU A 230 17.13 3.25 -1.82
CA LEU A 230 15.96 4.12 -1.79
C LEU A 230 16.31 5.49 -1.20
N LEU A 231 16.95 5.54 -0.04
CA LEU A 231 17.33 6.80 0.60
C LEU A 231 18.31 7.63 -0.24
N ALA A 232 19.26 7.00 -0.93
CA ALA A 232 20.15 7.70 -1.86
C ALA A 232 19.41 8.34 -3.03
N LEU A 233 18.31 7.74 -3.49
CA LEU A 233 17.43 8.35 -4.50
C LEU A 233 16.65 9.54 -3.92
N TYR A 234 16.26 9.49 -2.66
CA TYR A 234 15.50 10.57 -1.99
C TYR A 234 16.41 11.68 -1.48
N ALA A 235 17.63 11.40 -1.04
CA ALA A 235 18.60 12.40 -0.58
C ALA A 235 18.92 13.47 -1.64
N LYS A 236 18.93 13.10 -2.93
CA LYS A 236 19.07 14.08 -4.03
C LYS A 236 17.91 15.07 -4.09
N ARG A 237 16.77 14.74 -3.53
CA ARG A 237 15.55 15.53 -3.53
C ARG A 237 15.47 16.46 -2.33
N GLU A 238 15.95 16.03 -1.15
CA GLU A 238 16.00 16.86 0.06
C GLU A 238 16.90 18.10 -0.09
N ILE A 239 17.78 18.12 -1.12
CA ILE A 239 18.63 19.27 -1.45
C ILE A 239 17.89 20.30 -2.34
N SER A 240 16.78 19.92 -2.97
CA SER A 240 15.99 20.79 -3.82
C SER A 240 14.98 21.57 -2.98
N LEU A 241 15.19 22.88 -2.85
CA LEU A 241 14.26 23.77 -2.15
C LEU A 241 13.43 24.55 -3.16
N ARG A 242 12.18 24.83 -2.79
CA ARG A 242 11.29 25.74 -3.49
C ARG A 242 10.57 26.66 -2.50
N PRO A 243 10.10 27.84 -2.93
CA PRO A 243 9.25 28.66 -2.07
C PRO A 243 8.02 27.88 -1.59
N PRO A 244 7.69 27.90 -0.28
CA PRO A 244 6.46 27.29 0.22
C PRO A 244 5.25 27.98 -0.40
N TYR A 245 4.19 27.22 -0.66
CA TYR A 245 2.93 27.80 -1.13
C TYR A 245 2.30 28.61 0.01
N GLY A 246 1.82 29.81 -0.30
CA GLY A 246 1.05 30.62 0.64
C GLY A 246 -0.27 29.94 1.06
N SER A 247 -1.11 30.65 1.80
CA SER A 247 -2.47 30.18 2.13
C SER A 247 -3.35 30.03 0.88
N ALA A 248 -4.39 29.20 0.96
CA ALA A 248 -5.37 29.06 -0.13
C ALA A 248 -6.03 30.41 -0.44
N GLY A 249 -6.02 30.79 -1.71
CA GLY A 249 -6.59 32.03 -2.18
C GLY A 249 -8.01 31.86 -2.74
N GLU A 250 -8.46 32.86 -3.49
CA GLU A 250 -9.84 32.94 -3.99
C GLU A 250 -10.19 31.82 -4.98
N LEU A 251 -9.25 31.41 -5.84
CA LEU A 251 -9.48 30.36 -6.84
C LEU A 251 -9.68 28.99 -6.15
N SER A 252 -8.86 28.69 -5.15
CA SER A 252 -8.95 27.48 -4.36
C SER A 252 -10.25 27.39 -3.56
N LEU A 253 -10.74 28.50 -3.03
CA LEU A 253 -12.05 28.57 -2.35
C LEU A 253 -13.19 28.37 -3.34
N LYS A 254 -13.20 29.09 -4.47
CA LYS A 254 -14.26 28.97 -5.49
C LYS A 254 -14.38 27.57 -6.07
N ILE A 255 -13.26 26.87 -6.35
CA ILE A 255 -13.32 25.50 -6.87
C ILE A 255 -13.85 24.51 -5.83
N THR A 256 -13.64 24.78 -4.54
CA THR A 256 -14.19 23.99 -3.45
C THR A 256 -15.69 24.20 -3.33
N ASP A 257 -16.16 25.47 -3.31
CA ASP A 257 -17.58 25.81 -3.17
C ASP A 257 -18.44 25.32 -4.35
N THR A 258 -17.85 25.21 -5.54
CA THR A 258 -18.54 24.70 -6.73
C THR A 258 -18.54 23.17 -6.83
N PHE A 259 -18.03 22.45 -5.84
CA PHE A 259 -18.06 20.99 -5.86
C PHE A 259 -19.49 20.48 -5.61
N PRO A 260 -20.07 19.67 -6.53
CA PRO A 260 -21.49 19.31 -6.43
C PRO A 260 -21.78 18.16 -5.45
N PHE A 261 -20.78 17.69 -4.71
CA PHE A 261 -20.89 16.58 -3.76
C PHE A 261 -20.29 16.97 -2.41
N GLU A 262 -20.59 16.20 -1.38
CA GLU A 262 -19.90 16.30 -0.08
C GLU A 262 -18.63 15.46 -0.08
N GLU A 263 -17.54 16.03 0.41
CA GLU A 263 -16.29 15.32 0.56
C GLU A 263 -16.36 14.28 1.67
N THR A 264 -15.76 13.12 1.42
CA THR A 264 -15.58 12.12 2.47
C THR A 264 -14.48 12.54 3.45
N PRO A 265 -14.50 12.05 4.71
CA PRO A 265 -13.44 12.35 5.68
C PRO A 265 -12.03 12.05 5.16
N ASP A 266 -11.86 10.99 4.37
CA ASP A 266 -10.57 10.62 3.80
C ASP A 266 -10.12 11.56 2.68
N GLN A 267 -11.05 12.07 1.86
CA GLN A 267 -10.75 13.09 0.85
C GLN A 267 -10.29 14.38 1.51
N LEU A 268 -10.99 14.84 2.57
CA LEU A 268 -10.59 16.00 3.34
C LEU A 268 -9.23 15.81 4.01
N GLN A 269 -8.96 14.60 4.52
CA GLN A 269 -7.64 14.29 5.10
C GLN A 269 -6.54 14.32 4.04
N ALA A 270 -6.77 13.74 2.86
CA ALA A 270 -5.82 13.76 1.76
C ALA A 270 -5.51 15.19 1.28
N LEU A 271 -6.53 16.07 1.22
CA LEU A 271 -6.34 17.50 0.90
C LEU A 271 -5.53 18.22 1.99
N ARG A 272 -5.80 17.98 3.27
CA ARG A 272 -4.99 18.53 4.37
C ARG A 272 -3.54 18.08 4.32
N ASP A 273 -3.30 16.79 4.05
CA ASP A 273 -1.97 16.24 3.91
C ASP A 273 -1.19 16.91 2.76
N ILE A 274 -1.87 17.17 1.64
CA ILE A 274 -1.30 17.87 0.47
C ILE A 274 -0.96 19.32 0.83
N GLU A 275 -1.86 20.05 1.48
CA GLU A 275 -1.60 21.43 1.90
C GLU A 275 -0.41 21.52 2.87
N GLN A 276 -0.29 20.57 3.79
CA GLN A 276 0.87 20.49 4.69
C GLN A 276 2.19 20.26 3.94
N ASP A 277 2.18 19.44 2.88
CA ASP A 277 3.37 19.22 2.06
C ASP A 277 3.69 20.44 1.19
N LEU A 278 2.69 21.10 0.62
CA LEU A 278 2.87 22.30 -0.18
C LEU A 278 3.38 23.50 0.65
N ALA A 279 3.09 23.53 1.94
CA ALA A 279 3.57 24.57 2.86
C ALA A 279 5.04 24.39 3.29
N LYS A 280 5.71 23.29 2.92
CA LYS A 280 7.14 23.07 3.17
C LYS A 280 7.99 23.69 2.06
N GLU A 281 9.28 23.92 2.34
CA GLU A 281 10.27 24.33 1.34
C GLU A 281 10.68 23.16 0.42
N GLU A 282 10.52 21.93 0.87
CA GLU A 282 10.83 20.74 0.10
C GLU A 282 9.72 20.41 -0.90
N PRO A 283 10.04 20.03 -2.15
CA PRO A 283 9.03 19.63 -3.12
C PRO A 283 8.22 18.41 -2.66
N MET A 284 6.91 18.49 -2.75
CA MET A 284 6.00 17.40 -2.41
C MET A 284 6.25 16.14 -3.26
N ASP A 285 6.30 14.94 -2.66
CA ASP A 285 6.14 13.65 -3.35
C ASP A 285 5.10 12.80 -2.63
N ARG A 286 3.87 12.92 -3.08
CA ARG A 286 2.74 12.24 -2.44
C ARG A 286 2.03 11.32 -3.41
N ILE A 287 1.56 10.18 -2.90
CA ILE A 287 0.65 9.30 -3.61
C ILE A 287 -0.71 9.27 -2.90
N VAL A 288 -1.77 9.49 -3.65
CA VAL A 288 -3.15 9.29 -3.20
C VAL A 288 -3.65 7.95 -3.74
N VAL A 289 -3.93 7.03 -2.84
CA VAL A 289 -4.42 5.69 -3.15
C VAL A 289 -5.88 5.58 -2.77
N GLY A 290 -6.70 5.05 -3.65
CA GLY A 290 -8.13 4.84 -3.36
C GLY A 290 -8.81 4.09 -4.50
N ASP A 291 -9.95 3.46 -4.21
CA ASP A 291 -10.70 2.72 -5.21
C ASP A 291 -11.15 3.59 -6.39
N VAL A 292 -11.48 2.93 -7.49
CA VAL A 292 -12.03 3.59 -8.68
C VAL A 292 -13.31 4.35 -8.31
N GLY A 293 -13.38 5.64 -8.65
CA GLY A 293 -14.55 6.49 -8.35
C GLY A 293 -14.60 7.06 -6.94
N PHE A 294 -13.50 7.01 -6.17
CA PHE A 294 -13.42 7.61 -4.82
C PHE A 294 -12.94 9.08 -4.83
N GLY A 295 -13.09 9.78 -5.96
CA GLY A 295 -12.88 11.22 -6.04
C GLY A 295 -11.42 11.67 -6.15
N LYS A 296 -10.46 10.77 -6.43
CA LYS A 296 -9.04 11.14 -6.61
C LYS A 296 -8.81 12.25 -7.65
N THR A 297 -9.61 12.29 -8.70
CA THR A 297 -9.55 13.31 -9.75
C THR A 297 -9.87 14.71 -9.22
N GLU A 298 -10.83 14.83 -8.29
CA GLU A 298 -11.15 16.11 -7.64
C GLU A 298 -10.00 16.59 -6.75
N ILE A 299 -9.38 15.68 -5.99
CA ILE A 299 -8.17 15.99 -5.20
C ILE A 299 -7.07 16.53 -6.12
N ALA A 300 -6.84 15.87 -7.26
CA ALA A 300 -5.87 16.32 -8.25
C ALA A 300 -6.20 17.70 -8.83
N LEU A 301 -7.46 17.95 -9.20
CA LEU A 301 -7.91 19.22 -9.76
C LEU A 301 -7.66 20.36 -8.76
N ARG A 302 -8.07 20.19 -7.48
CA ARG A 302 -7.85 21.20 -6.43
C ARG A 302 -6.36 21.47 -6.21
N THR A 303 -5.53 20.44 -6.19
CA THR A 303 -4.08 20.60 -6.07
C THR A 303 -3.49 21.35 -7.26
N MET A 304 -3.99 21.10 -8.49
CA MET A 304 -3.53 21.81 -9.69
C MET A 304 -3.98 23.28 -9.68
N VAL A 305 -5.19 23.58 -9.22
CA VAL A 305 -5.66 24.96 -9.03
C VAL A 305 -4.80 25.67 -7.98
N ARG A 306 -4.42 24.98 -6.91
CA ARG A 306 -3.51 25.50 -5.88
C ARG A 306 -2.14 25.93 -6.47
N ALA A 307 -1.58 25.11 -7.36
CA ALA A 307 -0.34 25.43 -8.04
C ALA A 307 -0.51 26.63 -8.99
N ALA A 308 -1.59 26.65 -9.78
CA ALA A 308 -1.91 27.72 -10.70
C ALA A 308 -2.11 29.07 -9.96
N GLU A 309 -2.73 29.06 -8.80
CA GLU A 309 -2.94 30.23 -7.94
C GLU A 309 -1.62 30.84 -7.43
N GLN A 310 -0.55 30.04 -7.34
CA GLN A 310 0.79 30.51 -7.00
C GLN A 310 1.62 30.92 -8.24
N GLY A 311 1.00 30.96 -9.44
CA GLY A 311 1.68 31.31 -10.69
C GLY A 311 2.47 30.18 -11.33
N TYR A 312 2.30 28.93 -10.88
CA TYR A 312 2.94 27.76 -11.49
C TYR A 312 2.04 27.09 -12.51
N GLN A 313 2.65 26.52 -13.54
CA GLN A 313 1.95 25.58 -14.42
C GLN A 313 1.81 24.22 -13.71
N ALA A 314 0.65 23.58 -13.87
CA ALA A 314 0.38 22.24 -13.36
C ALA A 314 0.11 21.27 -14.51
N ALA A 315 0.83 20.13 -14.57
CA ALA A 315 0.70 19.14 -15.62
C ALA A 315 0.03 17.86 -15.09
N LEU A 316 -1.00 17.34 -15.80
CA LEU A 316 -1.62 16.04 -15.54
C LEU A 316 -1.20 15.04 -16.62
N LEU A 317 -0.41 14.06 -16.23
CA LEU A 317 0.04 12.97 -17.08
C LEU A 317 -0.92 11.79 -17.01
N CYS A 318 -1.57 11.48 -18.14
CA CYS A 318 -2.53 10.39 -18.28
C CYS A 318 -1.95 9.21 -19.07
N PRO A 319 -2.30 7.95 -18.73
CA PRO A 319 -1.79 6.77 -19.43
C PRO A 319 -2.36 6.60 -20.84
N THR A 320 -3.53 7.18 -21.15
CA THR A 320 -4.19 7.04 -22.45
C THR A 320 -4.74 8.37 -22.96
N THR A 321 -4.85 8.48 -24.28
CA THR A 321 -5.39 9.68 -24.97
C THR A 321 -6.85 9.95 -24.60
N ILE A 322 -7.66 8.90 -24.44
CA ILE A 322 -9.08 9.05 -24.07
C ILE A 322 -9.21 9.65 -22.68
N LEU A 323 -8.41 9.15 -21.74
CA LEU A 323 -8.43 9.66 -20.36
C LEU A 323 -7.99 11.11 -20.30
N ALA A 324 -6.93 11.46 -21.04
CA ALA A 324 -6.48 12.85 -21.15
C ALA A 324 -7.57 13.76 -21.76
N TYR A 325 -8.26 13.29 -22.79
CA TYR A 325 -9.37 14.01 -23.40
C TYR A 325 -10.54 14.21 -22.43
N GLN A 326 -10.95 13.14 -21.74
CA GLN A 326 -12.02 13.20 -20.74
C GLN A 326 -11.67 14.14 -19.56
N HIS A 327 -10.46 14.06 -19.03
CA HIS A 327 -10.01 14.98 -17.99
C HIS A 327 -10.01 16.42 -18.47
N ALA A 328 -9.54 16.68 -19.70
CA ALA A 328 -9.54 18.02 -20.24
C ALA A 328 -10.96 18.61 -20.39
N GLN A 329 -11.93 17.80 -20.82
CA GLN A 329 -13.33 18.23 -20.86
C GLN A 329 -13.88 18.50 -19.46
N ASN A 330 -13.73 17.56 -18.53
CA ASN A 330 -14.24 17.69 -17.17
C ASN A 330 -13.61 18.90 -16.46
N PHE A 331 -12.30 19.13 -16.64
CA PHE A 331 -11.60 20.26 -16.01
C PHE A 331 -12.06 21.59 -16.59
N ARG A 332 -12.24 21.69 -17.93
CA ARG A 332 -12.78 22.90 -18.55
C ARG A 332 -14.20 23.23 -18.03
N GLU A 333 -15.02 22.20 -17.83
CA GLU A 333 -16.37 22.37 -17.28
C GLU A 333 -16.33 22.83 -15.81
N ARG A 334 -15.51 22.19 -14.97
CA ARG A 334 -15.33 22.52 -13.56
C ARG A 334 -14.70 23.89 -13.33
N LEU A 335 -13.82 24.32 -14.23
CA LEU A 335 -13.12 25.60 -14.17
C LEU A 335 -13.87 26.73 -14.92
N LYS A 336 -15.08 26.46 -15.42
CA LYS A 336 -15.87 27.47 -16.14
C LYS A 336 -16.16 28.66 -15.20
N GLY A 337 -15.80 29.87 -15.66
CA GLY A 337 -15.94 31.10 -14.89
C GLY A 337 -14.71 31.45 -14.01
N LEU A 338 -13.69 30.59 -13.96
CA LEU A 338 -12.41 30.90 -13.36
C LEU A 338 -11.40 31.36 -14.43
N PRO A 339 -10.47 32.27 -14.13
CA PRO A 339 -9.46 32.76 -15.08
C PRO A 339 -8.32 31.76 -15.29
N LEU A 340 -8.63 30.48 -15.47
CA LEU A 340 -7.68 29.41 -15.65
C LEU A 340 -7.85 28.72 -17.02
N ARG A 341 -6.76 28.55 -17.74
CA ARG A 341 -6.75 27.95 -19.09
C ARG A 341 -6.24 26.51 -19.04
N VAL A 342 -7.02 25.61 -19.69
CA VAL A 342 -6.69 24.19 -19.81
C VAL A 342 -6.22 23.87 -21.22
N ALA A 343 -4.95 23.51 -21.36
CA ALA A 343 -4.38 22.98 -22.60
C ALA A 343 -4.42 21.44 -22.59
N LEU A 344 -4.80 20.84 -23.73
CA LEU A 344 -4.68 19.41 -23.96
C LEU A 344 -3.50 19.18 -24.91
N LEU A 345 -2.62 18.24 -24.59
CA LEU A 345 -1.52 17.83 -25.46
C LEU A 345 -1.59 16.33 -25.74
N SER A 346 -2.20 15.96 -26.85
CA SER A 346 -2.42 14.57 -27.23
C SER A 346 -2.25 14.33 -28.73
N ARG A 347 -2.28 13.08 -29.15
CA ARG A 347 -2.22 12.72 -30.58
C ARG A 347 -3.50 13.05 -31.36
N LEU A 348 -4.58 13.42 -30.67
CA LEU A 348 -5.87 13.78 -31.27
C LEU A 348 -5.82 15.09 -32.03
N GLN A 349 -4.96 15.99 -31.61
CA GLN A 349 -4.85 17.32 -32.17
C GLN A 349 -4.21 17.27 -33.55
N ASN A 350 -4.73 18.09 -34.46
CA ASN A 350 -4.07 18.36 -35.73
C ASN A 350 -2.80 19.17 -35.52
N ALA A 351 -1.99 19.31 -36.57
CA ALA A 351 -0.69 20.00 -36.47
C ALA A 351 -0.82 21.45 -35.97
N LYS A 352 -1.86 22.15 -36.39
CA LYS A 352 -2.13 23.56 -36.03
C LYS A 352 -2.55 23.68 -34.55
N GLU A 353 -3.45 22.85 -34.11
CA GLU A 353 -3.90 22.81 -32.70
C GLU A 353 -2.75 22.43 -31.77
N LYS A 354 -1.92 21.48 -32.19
CA LYS A 354 -0.75 21.07 -31.44
C LYS A 354 0.29 22.21 -31.34
N ALA A 355 0.59 22.90 -32.44
CA ALA A 355 1.52 24.03 -32.45
C ALA A 355 1.01 25.14 -31.53
N ARG A 356 -0.29 25.45 -31.57
CA ARG A 356 -0.92 26.42 -30.69
C ARG A 356 -0.80 26.02 -29.22
N ALA A 357 -1.11 24.80 -28.86
CA ALA A 357 -1.01 24.30 -27.49
C ALA A 357 0.44 24.35 -26.96
N LEU A 358 1.42 24.00 -27.80
CA LEU A 358 2.85 24.10 -27.44
C LEU A 358 3.27 25.55 -27.18
N GLU A 359 2.78 26.48 -27.97
CA GLU A 359 3.07 27.91 -27.79
C GLU A 359 2.39 28.48 -26.54
N GLU A 360 1.11 28.17 -26.30
CA GLU A 360 0.38 28.55 -25.08
C GLU A 360 1.10 28.04 -23.81
N ILE A 361 1.65 26.82 -23.85
CA ILE A 361 2.43 26.25 -22.73
C ILE A 361 3.76 26.99 -22.57
N ARG A 362 4.47 27.25 -23.65
CA ARG A 362 5.76 27.93 -23.65
C ARG A 362 5.68 29.38 -23.14
N LEU A 363 4.60 30.07 -23.47
CA LEU A 363 4.35 31.46 -23.08
C LEU A 363 3.75 31.58 -21.65
N GLY A 364 3.40 30.46 -21.01
CA GLY A 364 2.73 30.47 -19.70
C GLY A 364 1.26 30.87 -19.75
N GLU A 365 0.64 30.88 -20.95
CA GLU A 365 -0.80 31.20 -21.10
C GLU A 365 -1.71 30.03 -20.68
N ALA A 366 -1.19 28.80 -20.64
CA ALA A 366 -1.88 27.64 -20.15
C ALA A 366 -1.44 27.36 -18.70
N ASP A 367 -2.39 27.37 -17.77
CA ASP A 367 -2.17 27.11 -16.34
C ASP A 367 -2.18 25.61 -16.03
N ILE A 368 -3.12 24.88 -16.64
CA ILE A 368 -3.31 23.45 -16.44
C ILE A 368 -3.10 22.73 -17.77
N ILE A 369 -2.13 21.83 -17.80
CA ILE A 369 -1.72 21.09 -18.99
C ILE A 369 -2.06 19.63 -18.83
N ILE A 370 -2.92 19.07 -19.67
CA ILE A 370 -3.32 17.66 -19.60
C ILE A 370 -2.81 16.94 -20.84
N GLY A 371 -2.15 15.79 -20.64
CA GLY A 371 -1.63 15.05 -21.78
C GLY A 371 -1.19 13.64 -21.46
N THR A 372 -0.72 12.95 -22.48
CA THR A 372 -0.15 11.60 -22.38
C THR A 372 1.37 11.68 -22.28
N HIS A 373 2.08 10.58 -22.55
CA HIS A 373 3.55 10.52 -22.62
C HIS A 373 4.17 11.66 -23.47
N ARG A 374 3.40 12.38 -24.24
CA ARG A 374 3.84 13.57 -24.99
C ARG A 374 4.32 14.70 -24.05
N LEU A 375 3.79 14.78 -22.84
CA LEU A 375 4.27 15.72 -21.81
C LEU A 375 5.72 15.47 -21.38
N LEU A 376 6.25 14.29 -21.67
CA LEU A 376 7.63 13.89 -21.35
C LEU A 376 8.59 14.07 -22.52
N SER A 377 8.16 14.66 -23.63
CA SER A 377 9.02 14.82 -24.82
C SER A 377 9.96 16.00 -24.66
N SER A 378 11.15 15.89 -25.24
CA SER A 378 12.24 16.87 -25.10
C SER A 378 11.99 18.20 -25.83
N ASP A 379 11.02 18.24 -26.75
CA ASP A 379 10.62 19.42 -27.51
C ASP A 379 9.55 20.26 -26.81
N LEU A 380 9.06 19.81 -25.65
CA LEU A 380 8.12 20.58 -24.83
C LEU A 380 8.88 21.38 -23.78
N ALA A 381 8.77 22.70 -23.87
CA ALA A 381 9.27 23.62 -22.88
C ALA A 381 8.11 24.24 -22.08
N PHE A 382 8.09 23.99 -20.78
CA PHE A 382 7.17 24.67 -19.86
C PHE A 382 7.74 26.03 -19.46
N CYS A 383 6.89 27.03 -19.28
CA CYS A 383 7.30 28.35 -18.81
C CYS A 383 7.70 28.30 -17.32
N ASN A 384 6.83 27.75 -16.48
CA ASN A 384 7.03 27.66 -15.03
C ASN A 384 6.29 26.45 -14.44
N LEU A 385 6.74 25.23 -14.78
CA LEU A 385 6.13 24.01 -14.26
C LEU A 385 6.48 23.83 -12.78
N GLY A 386 5.50 23.87 -11.89
CA GLY A 386 5.66 23.62 -10.45
C GLY A 386 5.10 22.27 -9.98
N LEU A 387 3.99 21.82 -10.58
CA LEU A 387 3.31 20.59 -10.15
C LEU A 387 3.16 19.58 -11.29
N LEU A 388 3.53 18.34 -11.02
CA LEU A 388 3.28 17.20 -11.89
C LEU A 388 2.31 16.20 -11.22
N VAL A 389 1.12 16.06 -11.76
CA VAL A 389 0.16 15.02 -11.36
C VAL A 389 0.28 13.82 -12.29
N ILE A 390 0.36 12.61 -11.74
CA ILE A 390 0.52 11.37 -12.51
C ILE A 390 -0.65 10.45 -12.20
N ASP A 391 -1.47 10.16 -13.20
CA ASP A 391 -2.56 9.20 -13.06
C ASP A 391 -2.10 7.80 -13.45
N ASP A 392 -2.34 6.81 -12.56
CA ASP A 392 -1.99 5.39 -12.75
C ASP A 392 -0.52 5.16 -13.21
N GLU A 393 0.46 5.67 -12.45
CA GLU A 393 1.91 5.58 -12.75
C GLU A 393 2.39 4.19 -13.18
N GLN A 394 1.79 3.14 -12.67
CA GLN A 394 2.13 1.75 -12.99
C GLN A 394 1.94 1.38 -14.47
N ARG A 395 1.14 2.13 -15.21
CA ARG A 395 0.84 1.92 -16.64
C ARG A 395 1.91 2.49 -17.57
N PHE A 396 2.85 3.27 -17.04
CA PHE A 396 3.93 3.82 -17.84
C PHE A 396 5.09 2.83 -18.03
N GLY A 397 5.68 2.86 -19.22
CA GLY A 397 6.83 2.02 -19.56
C GLY A 397 8.13 2.46 -18.88
N VAL A 398 9.17 1.61 -18.92
CA VAL A 398 10.45 1.84 -18.23
C VAL A 398 11.10 3.17 -18.61
N LYS A 399 11.20 3.50 -19.91
CA LYS A 399 11.77 4.77 -20.39
C LYS A 399 11.01 6.00 -19.90
N GLN A 400 9.68 5.88 -19.80
CA GLN A 400 8.83 6.97 -19.30
C GLN A 400 9.03 7.15 -17.79
N LYS A 401 9.12 6.08 -17.04
CA LYS A 401 9.40 6.11 -15.59
C LYS A 401 10.76 6.75 -15.29
N GLU A 402 11.76 6.51 -16.13
CA GLU A 402 13.08 7.14 -15.97
C GLU A 402 13.01 8.64 -16.17
N LYS A 403 12.34 9.12 -17.22
CA LYS A 403 12.10 10.57 -17.41
C LYS A 403 11.30 11.19 -16.25
N LEU A 404 10.28 10.49 -15.77
CA LEU A 404 9.52 10.93 -14.60
C LEU A 404 10.40 11.04 -13.34
N ARG A 405 11.34 10.11 -13.14
CA ARG A 405 12.30 10.19 -12.04
C ARG A 405 13.19 11.43 -12.13
N GLN A 406 13.65 11.78 -13.33
CA GLN A 406 14.47 12.98 -13.54
C GLN A 406 13.68 14.27 -13.25
N MET A 407 12.41 14.34 -13.69
CA MET A 407 11.55 15.51 -13.41
C MET A 407 11.17 15.64 -11.93
N ARG A 408 11.05 14.52 -11.22
CA ARG A 408 10.66 14.50 -9.81
C ARG A 408 11.64 15.21 -8.86
N SER A 409 12.89 15.40 -9.24
CA SER A 409 13.90 15.98 -8.35
C SER A 409 13.66 17.46 -8.01
N SER A 410 12.88 18.18 -8.83
CA SER A 410 12.70 19.63 -8.69
C SER A 410 11.22 20.08 -8.67
N LEU A 411 10.27 19.17 -8.83
CA LEU A 411 8.84 19.47 -8.93
C LEU A 411 8.05 18.88 -7.76
N ASP A 412 6.96 19.53 -7.41
CA ASP A 412 5.91 18.90 -6.64
C ASP A 412 5.29 17.75 -7.45
N VAL A 413 5.16 16.58 -6.85
CA VAL A 413 4.60 15.41 -7.53
C VAL A 413 3.45 14.81 -6.73
N LEU A 414 2.30 14.71 -7.39
CA LEU A 414 1.13 14.02 -6.87
C LEU A 414 0.82 12.81 -7.76
N ALA A 415 1.03 11.60 -7.26
CA ALA A 415 0.65 10.38 -7.97
C ALA A 415 -0.73 9.91 -7.52
N LEU A 416 -1.59 9.51 -8.46
CA LEU A 416 -2.89 8.90 -8.19
C LEU A 416 -2.82 7.42 -8.51
N SER A 417 -3.35 6.57 -7.65
CA SER A 417 -3.42 5.12 -7.91
C SER A 417 -4.80 4.57 -7.59
N ALA A 418 -5.36 3.86 -8.57
CA ALA A 418 -6.58 3.08 -8.40
C ALA A 418 -6.29 1.62 -8.05
N THR A 419 -5.03 1.21 -8.07
CA THR A 419 -4.66 -0.13 -7.62
C THR A 419 -4.46 -0.12 -6.12
N PRO A 420 -5.11 -1.04 -5.44
CA PRO A 420 -4.94 -1.19 -4.02
C PRO A 420 -3.48 -1.60 -3.73
N ILE A 421 -2.82 -0.83 -2.87
CA ILE A 421 -1.51 -1.17 -2.32
C ILE A 421 -1.78 -1.85 -0.97
N PRO A 422 -1.18 -3.00 -0.68
CA PRO A 422 -1.31 -3.62 0.62
C PRO A 422 -0.91 -2.64 1.74
N ARG A 423 -1.73 -2.55 2.80
CA ARG A 423 -1.51 -1.62 3.91
C ARG A 423 -0.11 -1.77 4.52
N THR A 424 0.38 -2.98 4.54
CA THR A 424 1.73 -3.33 5.01
C THR A 424 2.82 -2.67 4.17
N LEU A 425 2.69 -2.75 2.83
CA LEU A 425 3.62 -2.08 1.91
C LEU A 425 3.46 -0.55 1.98
N TYR A 426 2.22 -0.06 2.14
CA TYR A 426 1.94 1.33 2.40
C TYR A 426 2.73 1.85 3.61
N MET A 427 2.62 1.17 4.76
CA MET A 427 3.27 1.60 6.00
C MET A 427 4.79 1.51 5.93
N SER A 428 5.35 0.56 5.19
CA SER A 428 6.80 0.42 5.03
C SER A 428 7.42 1.53 4.17
N LEU A 429 6.65 2.12 3.26
CA LEU A 429 7.12 3.19 2.37
C LEU A 429 6.71 4.60 2.83
N SER A 430 5.81 4.72 3.81
CA SER A 430 5.25 6.01 4.25
C SER A 430 6.27 6.97 4.86
N SER A 431 7.41 6.47 5.34
CA SER A 431 8.52 7.29 5.85
C SER A 431 9.39 7.90 4.75
N LEU A 432 9.29 7.37 3.52
CA LEU A 432 10.05 7.85 2.35
C LEU A 432 9.23 8.75 1.43
N LYS A 433 7.92 8.50 1.35
CA LYS A 433 7.01 9.19 0.42
C LYS A 433 5.72 9.53 1.13
N GLY A 434 5.22 10.75 0.95
CA GLY A 434 3.90 11.15 1.44
C GLY A 434 2.81 10.23 0.84
N MET A 435 1.91 9.71 1.67
CA MET A 435 0.85 8.82 1.21
C MET A 435 -0.47 9.14 1.91
N SER A 436 -1.55 9.23 1.14
CA SER A 436 -2.91 9.40 1.65
C SER A 436 -3.80 8.29 1.10
N MET A 437 -4.66 7.72 1.94
CA MET A 437 -5.60 6.66 1.54
C MET A 437 -7.02 7.16 1.56
N VAL A 438 -7.75 6.95 0.46
CA VAL A 438 -9.18 7.24 0.35
C VAL A 438 -9.94 5.91 0.32
N GLN A 439 -10.47 5.51 1.47
CA GLN A 439 -11.15 4.23 1.67
C GLN A 439 -12.67 4.37 1.81
N THR A 440 -13.14 5.55 2.23
CA THR A 440 -14.56 5.84 2.38
C THR A 440 -15.18 6.14 1.01
N PRO A 441 -16.19 5.37 0.57
CA PRO A 441 -16.88 5.63 -0.68
C PRO A 441 -17.67 6.96 -0.60
N PRO A 442 -17.77 7.71 -1.72
CA PRO A 442 -18.64 8.87 -1.80
C PRO A 442 -20.11 8.51 -1.57
N GLN A 443 -20.90 9.48 -1.10
CA GLN A 443 -22.34 9.31 -0.94
C GLN A 443 -23.02 8.93 -2.25
N GLY A 444 -24.08 8.11 -2.16
CA GLY A 444 -24.84 7.65 -3.33
C GLY A 444 -24.20 6.54 -4.15
N ARG A 445 -23.08 5.99 -3.70
CA ARG A 445 -22.47 4.83 -4.34
C ARG A 445 -22.93 3.53 -3.68
N PHE A 446 -23.57 2.66 -4.48
CA PHE A 446 -24.07 1.36 -4.00
C PHE A 446 -23.07 0.24 -4.34
N PRO A 447 -23.03 -0.83 -3.52
CA PRO A 447 -22.30 -2.05 -3.84
C PRO A 447 -22.74 -2.62 -5.19
N VAL A 448 -21.79 -3.20 -5.92
CA VAL A 448 -22.06 -3.87 -7.19
C VAL A 448 -22.37 -5.34 -6.92
N GLU A 449 -23.54 -5.81 -7.35
CA GLU A 449 -23.89 -7.22 -7.29
C GLU A 449 -23.06 -8.03 -8.29
N ILE A 450 -22.23 -8.94 -7.78
CA ILE A 450 -21.33 -9.76 -8.61
C ILE A 450 -21.90 -11.15 -8.80
N SER A 451 -22.12 -11.54 -10.05
CA SER A 451 -22.44 -12.92 -10.45
C SER A 451 -21.25 -13.54 -11.18
N VAL A 452 -20.82 -14.72 -10.72
CA VAL A 452 -19.82 -15.54 -11.39
C VAL A 452 -20.50 -16.84 -11.82
N GLU A 453 -20.65 -17.01 -13.14
CA GLU A 453 -21.46 -18.12 -13.67
C GLU A 453 -20.97 -18.61 -15.04
N LYS A 454 -21.40 -19.81 -15.41
CA LYS A 454 -21.13 -20.35 -16.74
C LYS A 454 -21.85 -19.53 -17.80
N ARG A 455 -21.14 -19.25 -18.92
CA ARG A 455 -21.71 -18.48 -20.06
C ARG A 455 -23.06 -19.06 -20.51
N ASN A 456 -24.08 -18.23 -20.48
CA ASN A 456 -25.44 -18.54 -20.89
C ASN A 456 -26.06 -17.37 -21.65
N SER A 457 -26.47 -17.61 -22.89
CA SER A 457 -27.05 -16.58 -23.78
C SER A 457 -28.35 -15.99 -23.24
N LYS A 458 -29.21 -16.79 -22.60
CA LYS A 458 -30.44 -16.30 -21.96
C LYS A 458 -30.14 -15.32 -20.85
N ARG A 459 -29.15 -15.65 -19.98
CA ARG A 459 -28.73 -14.78 -18.90
C ARG A 459 -28.16 -13.45 -19.38
N ILE A 460 -27.34 -13.48 -20.44
CA ILE A 460 -26.82 -12.27 -21.09
C ILE A 460 -27.99 -11.40 -21.62
N GLN A 461 -28.95 -12.01 -22.28
CA GLN A 461 -30.12 -11.32 -22.80
C GLN A 461 -30.96 -10.67 -21.70
N GLU A 462 -31.23 -11.41 -20.62
CA GLU A 462 -31.98 -10.92 -19.44
C GLU A 462 -31.28 -9.74 -18.77
N ALA A 463 -29.96 -9.85 -18.55
CA ALA A 463 -29.16 -8.81 -17.93
C ALA A 463 -29.20 -7.51 -18.73
N ILE A 464 -29.01 -7.59 -20.06
CA ILE A 464 -29.03 -6.43 -20.93
C ILE A 464 -30.44 -5.86 -21.03
N LYS A 465 -31.47 -6.68 -21.24
CA LYS A 465 -32.86 -6.20 -21.33
C LYS A 465 -33.32 -5.50 -20.07
N ARG A 466 -32.94 -6.01 -18.89
CA ARG A 466 -33.22 -5.38 -17.59
C ARG A 466 -32.59 -3.98 -17.50
N GLU A 467 -31.33 -3.83 -17.96
CA GLU A 467 -30.66 -2.53 -17.98
C GLU A 467 -31.34 -1.53 -18.89
N LEU A 468 -31.63 -1.95 -20.14
CA LEU A 468 -32.28 -1.09 -21.14
C LEU A 468 -33.69 -0.70 -20.72
N ALA A 469 -34.44 -1.58 -20.08
CA ALA A 469 -35.80 -1.31 -19.59
C ALA A 469 -35.86 -0.18 -18.54
N ARG A 470 -34.78 0.03 -17.78
CA ARG A 470 -34.67 1.13 -16.81
C ARG A 470 -33.96 2.38 -17.36
N GLY A 471 -33.71 2.43 -18.69
CA GLY A 471 -33.06 3.56 -19.36
C GLY A 471 -31.54 3.63 -19.12
N GLY A 472 -30.92 2.57 -18.60
CA GLY A 472 -29.49 2.47 -18.42
C GLY A 472 -28.76 1.95 -19.65
N GLN A 473 -27.44 1.87 -19.54
CA GLN A 473 -26.52 1.37 -20.57
C GLN A 473 -25.68 0.21 -20.04
N ALA A 474 -25.13 -0.61 -20.93
CA ALA A 474 -24.34 -1.77 -20.56
C ALA A 474 -22.92 -1.75 -21.18
N TYR A 475 -21.92 -2.15 -20.38
CA TYR A 475 -20.63 -2.57 -20.91
C TYR A 475 -20.64 -4.07 -21.20
N TYR A 476 -20.14 -4.43 -22.37
CA TYR A 476 -19.87 -5.82 -22.74
C TYR A 476 -18.38 -5.99 -23.07
N LEU A 477 -17.66 -6.73 -22.22
CA LEU A 477 -16.22 -6.94 -22.37
C LEU A 477 -15.94 -8.23 -23.14
N HIS A 478 -15.24 -8.08 -24.26
CA HIS A 478 -14.77 -9.17 -25.12
C HIS A 478 -13.28 -9.02 -25.44
N ASN A 479 -12.45 -9.93 -24.95
CA ASN A 479 -10.98 -9.75 -24.93
C ASN A 479 -10.26 -10.05 -26.26
N ARG A 480 -10.96 -10.20 -27.39
CA ARG A 480 -10.35 -10.54 -28.70
C ARG A 480 -10.83 -9.63 -29.80
N VAL A 481 -9.94 -8.76 -30.29
CA VAL A 481 -10.26 -7.85 -31.41
C VAL A 481 -10.69 -8.62 -32.65
N GLY A 482 -10.02 -9.75 -32.98
CA GLY A 482 -10.32 -10.52 -34.20
C GLY A 482 -11.71 -11.15 -34.24
N THR A 483 -12.39 -11.31 -33.11
CA THR A 483 -13.74 -11.92 -33.03
C THR A 483 -14.80 -10.93 -32.52
N ILE A 484 -14.46 -9.67 -32.32
CA ILE A 484 -15.38 -8.67 -31.76
C ILE A 484 -16.57 -8.38 -32.65
N ALA A 485 -16.37 -8.39 -33.98
CA ALA A 485 -17.44 -8.23 -34.96
C ALA A 485 -18.46 -9.40 -34.94
N ALA A 486 -17.96 -10.63 -34.79
CA ALA A 486 -18.82 -11.81 -34.64
C ALA A 486 -19.60 -11.76 -33.30
N THR A 487 -18.97 -11.28 -32.24
CA THR A 487 -19.64 -11.06 -30.93
C THR A 487 -20.71 -9.99 -31.05
N LYS A 488 -20.49 -8.87 -31.80
CA LYS A 488 -21.52 -7.88 -32.09
C LYS A 488 -22.72 -8.51 -32.79
N ALA A 489 -22.50 -9.29 -33.86
CA ALA A 489 -23.57 -9.96 -34.61
C ALA A 489 -24.37 -10.93 -33.71
N SER A 490 -23.70 -11.64 -32.80
CA SER A 490 -24.34 -12.52 -31.82
C SER A 490 -25.19 -11.74 -30.81
N LEU A 491 -24.67 -10.63 -30.28
CA LEU A 491 -25.41 -9.75 -29.36
C LEU A 491 -26.61 -9.11 -30.05
N GLN A 492 -26.47 -8.69 -31.31
CA GLN A 492 -27.58 -8.10 -32.10
C GLN A 492 -28.73 -9.09 -32.28
N LYS A 493 -28.43 -10.40 -32.38
CA LYS A 493 -29.48 -11.45 -32.41
C LYS A 493 -30.19 -11.60 -31.06
N LEU A 494 -29.47 -11.42 -29.95
CA LEU A 494 -30.04 -11.51 -28.60
C LEU A 494 -30.89 -10.30 -28.23
N VAL A 495 -30.46 -9.11 -28.65
CA VAL A 495 -31.10 -7.83 -28.36
C VAL A 495 -31.24 -7.00 -29.66
N PRO A 496 -32.18 -7.33 -30.56
CA PRO A 496 -32.24 -6.77 -31.92
C PRO A 496 -32.42 -5.25 -31.97
N LYS A 497 -33.09 -4.67 -30.98
CA LYS A 497 -33.37 -3.22 -30.89
C LYS A 497 -32.24 -2.39 -30.29
N ALA A 498 -31.25 -3.02 -29.69
CA ALA A 498 -30.18 -2.29 -29.01
C ALA A 498 -29.14 -1.75 -30.00
N ALA A 499 -28.75 -0.49 -29.84
CA ALA A 499 -27.65 0.12 -30.57
C ALA A 499 -26.32 -0.28 -29.96
N ILE A 500 -25.41 -0.90 -30.73
CA ILE A 500 -24.15 -1.45 -30.23
C ILE A 500 -22.97 -0.68 -30.83
N GLY A 501 -22.23 0.06 -29.96
CA GLY A 501 -20.95 0.67 -30.30
C GLY A 501 -19.80 -0.30 -30.04
N ILE A 502 -18.75 -0.27 -30.88
CA ILE A 502 -17.53 -1.11 -30.69
C ILE A 502 -16.35 -0.21 -30.38
N VAL A 503 -15.55 -0.57 -29.35
CA VAL A 503 -14.28 0.08 -29.05
C VAL A 503 -13.18 -0.94 -28.77
N HIS A 504 -12.02 -0.75 -29.39
CA HIS A 504 -10.82 -1.57 -29.17
C HIS A 504 -9.54 -0.82 -29.51
N GLY A 505 -8.39 -1.29 -29.06
CA GLY A 505 -7.10 -0.62 -29.21
C GLY A 505 -6.55 -0.51 -30.65
N ARG A 506 -7.22 -1.08 -31.67
CA ARG A 506 -6.85 -0.93 -33.09
C ARG A 506 -7.67 0.14 -33.84
N LEU A 507 -8.68 0.72 -33.19
CA LEU A 507 -9.37 1.88 -33.74
C LEU A 507 -8.43 3.09 -33.74
N SER A 508 -8.59 3.96 -34.72
CA SER A 508 -7.98 5.27 -34.67
C SER A 508 -8.50 6.04 -33.44
N GLU A 509 -7.71 6.92 -32.89
CA GLU A 509 -8.11 7.71 -31.72
C GLU A 509 -9.37 8.55 -31.98
N ARG A 510 -9.56 9.02 -33.22
CA ARG A 510 -10.76 9.76 -33.64
C ARG A 510 -12.01 8.89 -33.65
N GLU A 511 -11.96 7.69 -34.25
CA GLU A 511 -13.07 6.74 -34.24
C GLU A 511 -13.44 6.35 -32.82
N LEU A 512 -12.43 6.14 -31.98
CA LEU A 512 -12.62 5.73 -30.60
C LEU A 512 -13.36 6.82 -29.81
N ILE A 513 -12.97 8.11 -29.95
CA ILE A 513 -13.68 9.23 -29.33
C ILE A 513 -15.10 9.38 -29.90
N PHE A 514 -15.27 9.28 -31.20
CA PHE A 514 -16.60 9.36 -31.83
C PHE A 514 -17.57 8.34 -31.24
N VAL A 515 -17.13 7.08 -31.08
CA VAL A 515 -17.97 6.04 -30.47
C VAL A 515 -18.18 6.31 -28.97
N MET A 516 -17.15 6.79 -28.24
CA MET A 516 -17.25 7.09 -26.82
C MET A 516 -18.17 8.27 -26.51
N ASP A 517 -18.07 9.36 -27.28
CA ASP A 517 -18.98 10.50 -27.16
C ASP A 517 -20.41 10.10 -27.52
N GLY A 518 -20.61 9.34 -28.61
CA GLY A 518 -21.92 8.79 -28.98
C GLY A 518 -22.51 7.88 -27.87
N PHE A 519 -21.68 7.11 -27.18
CA PHE A 519 -22.15 6.29 -26.05
C PHE A 519 -22.49 7.16 -24.82
N ARG A 520 -21.72 8.19 -24.53
CA ARG A 520 -22.03 9.16 -23.47
C ARG A 520 -23.35 9.91 -23.73
N GLU A 521 -23.60 10.31 -24.98
CA GLU A 521 -24.82 10.97 -25.42
C GLU A 521 -26.04 10.04 -25.48
N GLY A 522 -25.87 8.72 -25.31
CA GLY A 522 -26.94 7.74 -25.36
C GLY A 522 -27.30 7.24 -26.76
N LYS A 523 -26.46 7.50 -27.77
CA LYS A 523 -26.63 6.96 -29.14
C LYS A 523 -26.42 5.45 -29.23
N TYR A 524 -25.71 4.88 -28.26
CA TYR A 524 -25.49 3.45 -28.12
C TYR A 524 -25.98 2.98 -26.77
N ASP A 525 -26.66 1.85 -26.75
CA ASP A 525 -27.17 1.17 -25.54
C ASP A 525 -26.13 0.25 -24.92
N ILE A 526 -25.30 -0.34 -25.78
CA ILE A 526 -24.26 -1.30 -25.37
C ILE A 526 -22.91 -0.85 -25.93
N LEU A 527 -21.91 -0.77 -25.09
CA LEU A 527 -20.52 -0.60 -25.51
C LEU A 527 -19.82 -1.96 -25.48
N LEU A 528 -19.59 -2.53 -26.64
CA LEU A 528 -18.80 -3.74 -26.83
C LEU A 528 -17.32 -3.36 -26.92
N ALA A 529 -16.54 -3.74 -25.93
CA ALA A 529 -15.16 -3.28 -25.81
C ALA A 529 -14.19 -4.40 -25.43
N THR A 530 -12.92 -4.17 -25.72
CA THR A 530 -11.81 -4.93 -25.11
C THR A 530 -11.46 -4.32 -23.73
N THR A 531 -10.33 -4.70 -23.14
CA THR A 531 -9.84 -4.17 -21.85
C THR A 531 -9.63 -2.65 -21.80
N ILE A 532 -9.87 -1.93 -22.90
CA ILE A 532 -9.76 -0.47 -22.95
C ILE A 532 -10.66 0.25 -21.94
N ILE A 533 -11.76 -0.40 -21.51
CA ILE A 533 -12.68 0.12 -20.48
C ILE A 533 -11.99 0.27 -19.11
N GLU A 534 -10.93 -0.49 -18.84
CA GLU A 534 -10.14 -0.33 -17.62
C GLU A 534 -9.60 1.09 -17.45
N ASN A 535 -9.41 1.82 -18.55
CA ASN A 535 -8.65 3.05 -18.62
C ASN A 535 -9.48 4.30 -18.27
N GLY A 536 -10.09 4.32 -17.08
CA GLY A 536 -10.56 5.56 -16.48
C GLY A 536 -11.90 6.11 -16.98
N LEU A 537 -12.61 5.43 -17.87
CA LEU A 537 -13.87 5.89 -18.45
C LEU A 537 -14.96 6.06 -17.38
N ASP A 538 -15.56 7.24 -17.34
CA ASP A 538 -16.64 7.58 -16.42
C ASP A 538 -17.93 7.88 -17.22
N ILE A 539 -18.90 6.97 -17.15
CA ILE A 539 -20.21 7.13 -17.79
C ILE A 539 -21.30 6.76 -16.78
N PRO A 540 -22.01 7.75 -16.22
CA PRO A 540 -22.94 7.53 -15.12
C PRO A 540 -24.08 6.56 -15.39
N ARG A 541 -24.57 6.49 -16.65
CA ARG A 541 -25.72 5.63 -17.04
C ARG A 541 -25.39 4.14 -17.12
N VAL A 542 -24.11 3.75 -17.00
CA VAL A 542 -23.70 2.34 -17.13
C VAL A 542 -23.77 1.66 -15.78
N ASN A 543 -24.75 0.80 -15.58
CA ASN A 543 -24.94 0.03 -14.35
C ASN A 543 -24.88 -1.48 -14.55
N THR A 544 -24.74 -1.96 -15.78
CA THR A 544 -24.55 -3.38 -16.07
C THR A 544 -23.25 -3.62 -16.81
N LEU A 545 -22.45 -4.57 -16.30
CA LEU A 545 -21.21 -5.06 -16.88
C LEU A 545 -21.35 -6.56 -17.19
N VAL A 546 -21.06 -6.96 -18.42
CA VAL A 546 -20.94 -8.36 -18.82
C VAL A 546 -19.52 -8.63 -19.29
N VAL A 547 -18.81 -9.54 -18.63
CA VAL A 547 -17.47 -10.01 -19.02
C VAL A 547 -17.62 -11.41 -19.60
N GLU A 548 -17.39 -11.57 -20.90
CA GLU A 548 -17.69 -12.81 -21.64
C GLU A 548 -16.78 -13.98 -21.25
N ASP A 549 -15.49 -13.72 -20.96
CA ASP A 549 -14.51 -14.71 -20.51
C ASP A 549 -13.65 -14.14 -19.39
N ALA A 550 -14.20 -14.22 -18.19
CA ALA A 550 -13.55 -13.67 -17.00
C ALA A 550 -12.27 -14.43 -16.59
N THR A 551 -12.05 -15.65 -17.10
CA THR A 551 -10.85 -16.43 -16.80
C THR A 551 -9.57 -15.82 -17.34
N LYS A 552 -9.69 -14.93 -18.34
CA LYS A 552 -8.57 -14.21 -18.98
C LYS A 552 -8.21 -12.90 -18.31
N LEU A 553 -9.06 -12.41 -17.40
CA LEU A 553 -8.75 -11.21 -16.63
C LEU A 553 -7.89 -11.54 -15.41
N GLY A 554 -6.95 -10.66 -15.12
CA GLY A 554 -6.33 -10.63 -13.81
C GLY A 554 -7.32 -10.13 -12.75
N LEU A 555 -7.09 -10.47 -11.49
CA LEU A 555 -8.00 -10.08 -10.40
C LEU A 555 -8.09 -8.57 -10.25
N ALA A 556 -6.96 -7.85 -10.29
CA ALA A 556 -6.92 -6.39 -10.28
C ALA A 556 -7.65 -5.77 -11.49
N GLN A 557 -7.51 -6.37 -12.69
CA GLN A 557 -8.23 -5.90 -13.89
C GLN A 557 -9.74 -6.08 -13.73
N ALA A 558 -10.19 -7.25 -13.28
CA ALA A 558 -11.61 -7.51 -13.05
C ALA A 558 -12.20 -6.53 -12.03
N TYR A 559 -11.44 -6.20 -10.99
CA TYR A 559 -11.83 -5.21 -9.99
C TYR A 559 -11.91 -3.79 -10.57
N GLN A 560 -10.91 -3.38 -11.37
CA GLN A 560 -10.92 -2.07 -12.02
C GLN A 560 -12.09 -1.90 -12.98
N VAL A 561 -12.40 -2.95 -13.76
CA VAL A 561 -13.55 -2.92 -14.70
C VAL A 561 -14.87 -2.90 -13.92
N ARG A 562 -14.99 -3.67 -12.82
CA ARG A 562 -16.16 -3.59 -11.92
C ARG A 562 -16.37 -2.17 -11.39
N GLY A 563 -15.29 -1.49 -11.00
CA GLY A 563 -15.34 -0.12 -10.50
C GLY A 563 -15.81 0.93 -11.52
N ARG A 564 -16.00 0.55 -12.79
CA ARG A 564 -16.52 1.43 -13.85
C ARG A 564 -18.04 1.53 -13.89
N ILE A 565 -18.75 0.73 -13.15
CA ILE A 565 -20.21 0.76 -13.02
C ILE A 565 -20.62 1.20 -11.61
N GLY A 566 -21.90 1.58 -11.42
CA GLY A 566 -22.44 1.90 -10.10
C GLY A 566 -22.15 3.33 -9.64
N ARG A 567 -22.29 4.31 -10.51
CA ARG A 567 -21.97 5.72 -10.23
C ARG A 567 -23.19 6.66 -10.19
N ALA A 568 -24.37 6.17 -10.57
CA ALA A 568 -25.59 6.98 -10.70
C ALA A 568 -26.63 6.72 -9.60
N GLY A 569 -26.25 6.21 -8.45
CA GLY A 569 -27.21 5.92 -7.36
C GLY A 569 -28.18 4.76 -7.66
N ALA A 570 -27.91 3.95 -8.69
CA ALA A 570 -28.72 2.79 -9.06
C ALA A 570 -27.99 1.48 -8.75
N THR A 571 -28.76 0.44 -8.39
CA THR A 571 -28.21 -0.91 -8.21
C THR A 571 -27.51 -1.37 -9.49
N SER A 572 -26.27 -1.82 -9.35
CA SER A 572 -25.41 -2.21 -10.47
C SER A 572 -25.05 -3.67 -10.44
N PHE A 573 -24.88 -4.26 -11.63
CA PHE A 573 -24.71 -5.70 -11.79
C PHE A 573 -23.49 -6.01 -12.65
N ALA A 574 -22.59 -6.87 -12.13
CA ALA A 574 -21.43 -7.35 -12.85
C ALA A 574 -21.52 -8.86 -13.07
N TYR A 575 -21.60 -9.29 -14.31
CA TYR A 575 -21.64 -10.69 -14.72
C TYR A 575 -20.27 -11.12 -15.22
N PHE A 576 -19.57 -11.94 -14.46
CA PHE A 576 -18.30 -12.55 -14.85
C PHE A 576 -18.55 -13.96 -15.35
N LEU A 577 -18.57 -14.12 -16.67
CA LEU A 577 -18.91 -15.38 -17.30
C LEU A 577 -17.65 -16.20 -17.59
N HIS A 578 -17.78 -17.53 -17.52
CA HIS A 578 -16.68 -18.46 -17.81
C HIS A 578 -17.13 -19.64 -18.66
N GLY A 579 -16.17 -20.30 -19.31
CA GLY A 579 -16.39 -21.53 -20.07
C GLY A 579 -16.62 -22.75 -19.14
N THR A 580 -16.70 -23.94 -19.74
CA THR A 580 -16.96 -25.20 -19.02
C THR A 580 -15.78 -25.70 -18.20
N LYS A 581 -14.54 -25.39 -18.65
CA LYS A 581 -13.31 -25.83 -17.95
C LYS A 581 -12.69 -24.65 -17.23
N LEU A 582 -12.48 -24.78 -15.91
CA LEU A 582 -11.79 -23.82 -15.07
C LEU A 582 -10.51 -24.47 -14.53
N THR A 583 -9.40 -23.75 -14.65
CA THR A 583 -8.18 -24.09 -13.90
C THR A 583 -8.35 -23.69 -12.44
N ASP A 584 -7.63 -24.35 -11.51
CA ASP A 584 -7.72 -24.03 -10.08
C ASP A 584 -7.39 -22.56 -9.79
N LYS A 585 -6.37 -22.01 -10.46
CA LYS A 585 -6.03 -20.57 -10.36
C LYS A 585 -7.16 -19.65 -10.86
N ALA A 586 -7.88 -20.03 -11.91
CA ALA A 586 -9.03 -19.26 -12.39
C ALA A 586 -10.21 -19.34 -11.41
N ARG A 587 -10.45 -20.52 -10.83
CA ARG A 587 -11.49 -20.72 -9.81
C ARG A 587 -11.22 -19.84 -8.59
N LEU A 588 -10.01 -19.86 -8.04
CA LEU A 588 -9.62 -19.03 -6.90
C LEU A 588 -9.79 -17.53 -7.17
N ARG A 589 -9.37 -17.05 -8.37
CA ARG A 589 -9.55 -15.65 -8.76
C ARG A 589 -11.02 -15.24 -8.83
N LEU A 590 -11.85 -16.07 -9.46
CA LEU A 590 -13.28 -15.79 -9.60
C LEU A 590 -14.01 -15.86 -8.25
N GLN A 591 -13.61 -16.74 -7.36
CA GLN A 591 -14.12 -16.80 -6.00
C GLN A 591 -13.74 -15.55 -5.20
N ALA A 592 -12.47 -15.14 -5.23
CA ALA A 592 -12.01 -13.92 -4.58
C ALA A 592 -12.75 -12.68 -5.08
N LEU A 593 -13.04 -12.62 -6.40
CA LEU A 593 -13.82 -11.54 -6.99
C LEU A 593 -15.27 -11.53 -6.48
N LYS A 594 -15.90 -12.69 -6.35
CA LYS A 594 -17.26 -12.83 -5.80
C LYS A 594 -17.35 -12.38 -4.34
N GLU A 595 -16.34 -12.72 -3.53
CA GLU A 595 -16.25 -12.34 -2.12
C GLU A 595 -15.95 -10.84 -1.92
N SER A 596 -15.47 -10.15 -2.95
CA SER A 596 -15.11 -8.73 -2.90
C SER A 596 -16.22 -7.78 -3.36
N GLY A 597 -17.49 -8.13 -3.17
CA GLY A 597 -18.65 -7.31 -3.58
C GLY A 597 -18.74 -5.95 -2.88
N ASP A 598 -18.23 -5.84 -1.66
CA ASP A 598 -18.29 -4.63 -0.86
C ASP A 598 -17.43 -3.49 -1.44
N LEU A 599 -17.89 -2.26 -1.23
CA LEU A 599 -17.11 -1.04 -1.51
C LEU A 599 -15.91 -0.97 -0.54
N GLY A 600 -14.75 -0.54 -1.06
CA GLY A 600 -13.51 -0.48 -0.26
C GLY A 600 -12.80 -1.84 -0.08
N SER A 601 -13.31 -2.92 -0.69
CA SER A 601 -12.69 -4.25 -0.65
C SER A 601 -11.37 -4.36 -1.45
N GLY A 602 -10.97 -3.30 -2.13
CA GLY A 602 -9.78 -3.25 -2.97
C GLY A 602 -8.51 -3.72 -2.27
N TYR A 603 -8.35 -3.35 -0.99
CA TYR A 603 -7.22 -3.79 -0.17
C TYR A 603 -7.17 -5.33 -0.02
N ARG A 604 -8.28 -5.96 0.37
CA ARG A 604 -8.36 -7.43 0.51
C ARG A 604 -8.10 -8.14 -0.81
N LEU A 605 -8.59 -7.54 -1.89
CA LEU A 605 -8.39 -8.06 -3.23
C LEU A 605 -6.93 -7.94 -3.69
N ALA A 606 -6.23 -6.85 -3.34
CA ALA A 606 -4.81 -6.69 -3.64
C ALA A 606 -3.96 -7.74 -2.95
N LEU A 607 -4.24 -8.01 -1.67
CA LEU A 607 -3.59 -9.11 -0.96
C LEU A 607 -3.85 -10.44 -1.68
N ARG A 608 -5.09 -10.69 -2.07
CA ARG A 608 -5.47 -11.93 -2.75
C ARG A 608 -4.87 -12.05 -4.17
N ASP A 609 -4.76 -10.93 -4.90
CA ASP A 609 -4.08 -10.91 -6.22
C ASP A 609 -2.57 -11.18 -6.06
N LEU A 610 -1.95 -10.65 -5.02
CA LEU A 610 -0.56 -10.96 -4.65
C LEU A 610 -0.38 -12.43 -4.31
N GLU A 611 -1.26 -13.02 -3.53
CA GLU A 611 -1.24 -14.45 -3.21
C GLU A 611 -1.33 -15.32 -4.48
N ILE A 612 -2.19 -14.95 -5.44
CA ILE A 612 -2.44 -15.74 -6.66
C ILE A 612 -1.38 -15.53 -7.73
N ARG A 613 -0.86 -14.31 -7.90
CA ARG A 613 0.11 -13.96 -8.97
C ARG A 613 1.57 -14.04 -8.57
N GLY A 614 1.86 -13.74 -7.30
CA GLY A 614 3.21 -13.49 -6.84
C GLY A 614 3.65 -12.02 -6.94
N ALA A 615 4.48 -11.52 -6.00
CA ALA A 615 4.91 -10.11 -5.92
C ALA A 615 5.94 -9.68 -6.97
N GLY A 616 6.33 -10.54 -7.89
CA GLY A 616 7.40 -10.24 -8.86
C GLY A 616 7.25 -8.92 -9.64
N ASN A 617 6.05 -8.34 -9.66
CA ASN A 617 5.76 -7.09 -10.36
C ASN A 617 5.76 -5.83 -9.48
N ILE A 618 5.69 -5.96 -8.15
CA ILE A 618 5.58 -4.81 -7.23
C ILE A 618 6.93 -4.47 -6.62
N LEU A 619 7.68 -5.47 -6.19
CA LEU A 619 8.97 -5.29 -5.49
C LEU A 619 10.19 -5.65 -6.36
N GLY A 620 9.98 -6.18 -7.59
CA GLY A 620 11.05 -6.69 -8.45
C GLY A 620 11.26 -8.20 -8.31
N LYS A 621 11.91 -8.82 -9.33
CA LYS A 621 12.08 -10.27 -9.40
C LYS A 621 13.01 -10.83 -8.30
N GLU A 622 14.00 -10.05 -7.88
CA GLU A 622 14.98 -10.46 -6.87
C GLU A 622 14.40 -10.53 -5.46
N GLN A 623 13.44 -9.65 -5.12
CA GLN A 623 12.83 -9.59 -3.80
C GLN A 623 11.71 -10.63 -3.59
N SER A 624 11.18 -11.22 -4.66
CA SER A 624 10.09 -12.21 -4.56
C SER A 624 10.49 -13.47 -3.76
N GLY A 625 11.74 -13.88 -3.83
CA GLY A 625 12.30 -15.01 -3.06
C GLY A 625 12.30 -14.74 -1.55
N SER A 626 12.67 -13.54 -1.15
CA SER A 626 12.76 -13.12 0.26
C SER A 626 11.37 -12.94 0.87
N VAL A 627 10.40 -12.38 0.11
CA VAL A 627 9.00 -12.31 0.54
C VAL A 627 8.38 -13.70 0.72
N ASN A 628 8.68 -14.66 -0.16
CA ASN A 628 8.21 -16.04 0.01
C ASN A 628 8.80 -16.75 1.23
N ALA A 629 10.00 -16.37 1.63
CA ALA A 629 10.67 -17.00 2.76
C ALA A 629 10.10 -16.57 4.13
N VAL A 630 9.64 -15.31 4.26
CA VAL A 630 9.20 -14.73 5.54
C VAL A 630 7.76 -14.19 5.53
N GLY A 631 7.12 -14.16 4.39
CA GLY A 631 5.81 -13.52 4.18
C GLY A 631 5.92 -12.00 4.00
N LEU A 632 4.92 -11.42 3.30
CA LEU A 632 4.90 -10.00 2.95
C LEU A 632 4.89 -9.10 4.19
N ASN A 633 4.11 -9.45 5.21
CA ASN A 633 3.97 -8.63 6.41
C ASN A 633 5.31 -8.46 7.13
N LEU A 634 6.02 -9.56 7.43
CA LEU A 634 7.31 -9.50 8.09
C LEU A 634 8.38 -8.85 7.20
N TYR A 635 8.37 -9.09 5.89
CA TYR A 635 9.26 -8.41 4.96
C TYR A 635 9.07 -6.90 4.97
N CYS A 636 7.82 -6.43 4.93
CA CYS A 636 7.48 -5.00 4.97
C CYS A 636 7.84 -4.37 6.33
N GLN A 637 7.66 -5.09 7.43
CA GLN A 637 8.10 -4.65 8.76
C GLN A 637 9.61 -4.43 8.78
N MET A 638 10.39 -5.43 8.32
CA MET A 638 11.84 -5.33 8.24
C MET A 638 12.31 -4.18 7.34
N LEU A 639 11.59 -3.91 6.23
CA LEU A 639 11.89 -2.78 5.35
C LEU A 639 11.64 -1.43 6.05
N ALA A 640 10.53 -1.29 6.77
CA ALA A 640 10.22 -0.07 7.53
C ALA A 640 11.28 0.22 8.59
N GLU A 641 11.71 -0.81 9.35
CA GLU A 641 12.77 -0.70 10.34
C GLU A 641 14.12 -0.31 9.72
N ALA A 642 14.47 -0.92 8.58
CA ALA A 642 15.72 -0.63 7.88
C ALA A 642 15.77 0.79 7.32
N VAL A 643 14.67 1.28 6.74
CA VAL A 643 14.56 2.66 6.25
C VAL A 643 14.77 3.65 7.39
N GLU A 644 14.11 3.45 8.53
CA GLU A 644 14.26 4.33 9.69
C GLU A 644 15.68 4.30 10.25
N LYS A 645 16.28 3.10 10.37
CA LYS A 645 17.66 2.93 10.85
C LYS A 645 18.68 3.64 9.95
N VAL A 646 18.54 3.57 8.64
CA VAL A 646 19.44 4.24 7.69
C VAL A 646 19.21 5.74 7.69
N LYS A 647 17.95 6.21 7.74
CA LYS A 647 17.60 7.63 7.82
C LYS A 647 18.24 8.29 9.04
N ASN A 648 18.08 7.71 10.22
CA ASN A 648 18.60 8.25 11.46
C ASN A 648 20.14 8.16 11.61
N ARG A 649 20.82 7.39 10.75
CA ARG A 649 22.30 7.35 10.69
C ARG A 649 22.90 8.35 9.71
N THR A 650 22.07 8.93 8.85
CA THR A 650 22.53 9.85 7.79
C THR A 650 22.22 11.31 8.15
N THR A 651 21.32 11.55 9.11
CA THR A 651 21.11 12.80 9.83
C THR A 651 22.09 12.92 10.99
#